data_8be039df7acbec71e962773a5d49cc4d
#
_entry.id   8be039df7acbec71e962773a5d49cc4d
#
_cell.length_a   1.000
_cell.length_b   1.000
_cell.length_c   1.000
_cell.angle_alpha   90.00
_cell.angle_beta   90.00
_cell.angle_gamma   90.00
#
_symmetry.space_group_name_H-M   'P 1'
#
loop_
_entity.id
_entity.type
_entity.pdbx_description
1 polymer ?
#
loop_
_entity_poly.entity_id
_entity_poly.type
_entity_poly.pdbx_seq_one_letter_code
_entity_poly.pdbx_strand_id
1 'polypeptide(L)'
;MKAIILHESKGRIRFRISQKKMTLQEADVLENWFQKKSWITQVTVHERTGCVILQYSGSRKEVLAAIREFNLQEAQSQITLPLHSSRELNRKFQEKLVGKVVLKAASMLFLPKPLRIARIVWHMLPFLKRGIRCILRGKLKVDVLDALSIGISVFRKDFGTAGTVMFLLELGELLEEWTRKKSMEDLARCMALNVDRVWLKTPESEILTAVSDIRPGDKIVIRTGSMIPMDGILAEGEVTVNQASLTGESVPVVKHPGNTVYAGTVVEEGECILEVKQVMGSSRYDQIVTMIEKSEQMKSAAESKAANLADKFVPYTFAGSILSFLLTRNILRALSVLMVDFSCALKFSMPLAVLSAMREAGKEHITVKGGKFLEAVAAADTIIFDKTGTLTYACPRVAQIITFGGRDESEMLRLAACLEEHFPHSIANAVVQEAQCKGLSHEELHSKVEYLVAHGIASTVNEEKVLIGSAHFIFEDEGVTIPLNEQERFDHLPEEYSHLYLAIGGELAAVICISDPLRREAKEVLSALRALGIQKTVMLTGDSYRTASAVANRLGVDTFCAEVLPADKAKFVADLRREGHVVLMVGDGINDSPALSEADAGIAISDGAAIAREIADITIAADSLWELVKLRRIAMALMARIHSNYRFVIGFNGTLIGLGLAGILPPAASAALHNLSTLGVSLRSMSALPKPKQDNDCCI
;
A
#
# COMPACT_ATOMS: atom_id res chain seq x y z
N MET A 1 -37.14 10.51 -1.71
CA MET A 1 -36.85 11.47 -2.83
C MET A 1 -37.90 11.34 -3.93
N LYS A 2 -38.36 12.45 -4.58
CA LYS A 2 -39.23 12.39 -5.76
C LYS A 2 -38.37 12.22 -7.02
N ALA A 3 -38.57 11.09 -7.74
CA ALA A 3 -37.82 10.76 -8.94
C ALA A 3 -38.76 10.27 -10.05
N ILE A 4 -38.42 10.57 -11.30
CA ILE A 4 -39.16 10.15 -12.49
C ILE A 4 -38.26 9.18 -13.27
N ILE A 5 -38.72 7.96 -13.49
CA ILE A 5 -38.00 6.98 -14.32
C ILE A 5 -38.13 7.43 -15.78
N LEU A 6 -36.99 7.59 -16.44
CA LEU A 6 -36.89 8.00 -17.84
C LEU A 6 -36.76 6.83 -18.79
N HIS A 7 -36.02 5.82 -18.37
CA HIS A 7 -35.75 4.62 -19.17
C HIS A 7 -35.36 3.46 -18.25
N GLU A 8 -35.79 2.26 -18.61
CA GLU A 8 -35.46 1.05 -17.87
C GLU A 8 -35.14 -0.09 -18.85
N SER A 9 -34.11 -0.86 -18.56
CA SER A 9 -33.75 -2.11 -19.22
C SER A 9 -33.24 -3.12 -18.19
N LYS A 10 -33.10 -4.39 -18.56
CA LYS A 10 -32.69 -5.45 -17.63
C LYS A 10 -31.34 -5.10 -17.02
N GLY A 11 -31.31 -4.93 -15.69
CA GLY A 11 -30.08 -4.57 -14.93
C GLY A 11 -29.67 -3.10 -15.02
N ARG A 12 -30.47 -2.22 -15.65
CA ARG A 12 -30.16 -0.80 -15.78
C ARG A 12 -31.40 0.07 -15.67
N ILE A 13 -31.37 1.09 -14.83
CA ILE A 13 -32.42 2.09 -14.68
C ILE A 13 -31.87 3.49 -14.81
N ARG A 14 -32.55 4.35 -15.56
CA ARG A 14 -32.28 5.78 -15.67
C ARG A 14 -33.47 6.55 -15.13
N PHE A 15 -33.22 7.39 -14.14
CA PHE A 15 -34.24 8.25 -13.55
C PHE A 15 -33.74 9.69 -13.42
N ARG A 16 -34.67 10.62 -13.29
CA ARG A 16 -34.39 12.03 -13.04
C ARG A 16 -34.95 12.43 -11.69
N ILE A 17 -34.16 13.13 -10.92
CA ILE A 17 -34.58 13.72 -9.66
C ILE A 17 -35.38 15.00 -9.95
N SER A 18 -36.39 15.29 -9.12
CA SER A 18 -37.29 16.43 -9.29
C SER A 18 -36.55 17.78 -9.25
N GLN A 19 -35.37 17.82 -8.62
CA GLN A 19 -34.48 18.99 -8.54
C GLN A 19 -33.70 19.15 -9.85
N LYS A 20 -33.92 20.23 -10.59
CA LYS A 20 -33.36 20.46 -11.93
C LYS A 20 -31.86 20.70 -11.97
N LYS A 21 -31.25 21.15 -10.87
CA LYS A 21 -29.78 21.38 -10.73
C LYS A 21 -29.35 20.87 -9.38
N MET A 22 -28.30 20.09 -9.34
CA MET A 22 -27.60 19.65 -8.13
C MET A 22 -26.25 20.36 -8.03
N THR A 23 -25.82 20.63 -6.81
CA THR A 23 -24.43 21.00 -6.55
C THR A 23 -23.51 19.80 -6.81
N LEU A 24 -22.22 20.02 -7.00
CA LEU A 24 -21.26 18.92 -7.17
C LEU A 24 -21.25 18.02 -5.94
N GLN A 25 -21.31 18.60 -4.74
CA GLN A 25 -21.36 17.87 -3.48
C GLN A 25 -22.61 16.98 -3.36
N GLU A 26 -23.79 17.52 -3.69
CA GLU A 26 -25.05 16.73 -3.69
C GLU A 26 -24.99 15.54 -4.68
N ALA A 27 -24.37 15.74 -5.85
CA ALA A 27 -24.19 14.68 -6.82
C ALA A 27 -23.21 13.60 -6.32
N ASP A 28 -22.15 13.99 -5.61
CA ASP A 28 -21.18 13.06 -5.02
C ASP A 28 -21.79 12.30 -3.83
N VAL A 29 -22.58 12.95 -2.97
CA VAL A 29 -23.36 12.27 -1.89
C VAL A 29 -24.27 11.21 -2.49
N LEU A 30 -25.01 11.57 -3.52
CA LEU A 30 -25.95 10.67 -4.17
C LEU A 30 -25.24 9.46 -4.81
N GLU A 31 -24.11 9.70 -5.49
CA GLU A 31 -23.32 8.64 -6.10
C GLU A 31 -22.77 7.68 -5.05
N ASN A 32 -22.15 8.20 -3.99
CA ASN A 32 -21.59 7.41 -2.90
C ASN A 32 -22.67 6.62 -2.13
N TRP A 33 -23.85 7.22 -1.91
CA TRP A 33 -24.94 6.53 -1.22
C TRP A 33 -25.42 5.30 -1.97
N PHE A 34 -25.61 5.41 -3.30
CA PHE A 34 -25.97 4.27 -4.11
C PHE A 34 -24.82 3.26 -4.24
N GLN A 35 -23.58 3.71 -4.33
CA GLN A 35 -22.41 2.85 -4.50
C GLN A 35 -22.13 1.96 -3.28
N LYS A 36 -22.58 2.36 -2.08
CA LYS A 36 -22.52 1.55 -0.85
C LYS A 36 -23.42 0.33 -0.86
N LYS A 37 -24.40 0.22 -1.77
CA LYS A 37 -25.29 -0.93 -1.86
C LYS A 37 -24.64 -2.04 -2.67
N SER A 38 -24.42 -3.23 -2.07
CA SER A 38 -23.68 -4.37 -2.64
C SER A 38 -24.24 -4.89 -3.99
N TRP A 39 -25.51 -4.68 -4.25
CA TRP A 39 -26.18 -5.10 -5.48
C TRP A 39 -26.12 -4.05 -6.60
N ILE A 40 -25.53 -2.88 -6.40
CA ILE A 40 -25.28 -1.87 -7.44
C ILE A 40 -23.87 -2.06 -8.01
N THR A 41 -23.80 -2.28 -9.31
CA THR A 41 -22.51 -2.49 -10.03
C THR A 41 -21.91 -1.19 -10.53
N GLN A 42 -22.74 -0.22 -10.91
CA GLN A 42 -22.28 1.08 -11.39
C GLN A 42 -23.31 2.18 -11.17
N VAL A 43 -22.85 3.36 -10.77
CA VAL A 43 -23.65 4.57 -10.62
C VAL A 43 -23.06 5.68 -11.50
N THR A 44 -23.91 6.43 -12.17
CA THR A 44 -23.49 7.65 -12.89
C THR A 44 -24.52 8.74 -12.64
N VAL A 45 -24.09 9.84 -12.04
CA VAL A 45 -24.95 10.99 -11.72
C VAL A 45 -24.55 12.18 -12.61
N HIS A 46 -25.53 12.75 -13.30
CA HIS A 46 -25.36 13.94 -14.13
C HIS A 46 -25.95 15.16 -13.42
N GLU A 47 -25.10 15.97 -12.76
CA GLU A 47 -25.51 17.08 -11.92
C GLU A 47 -26.29 18.18 -12.65
N ARG A 48 -25.96 18.43 -13.94
CA ARG A 48 -26.61 19.47 -14.74
C ARG A 48 -28.05 19.15 -15.14
N THR A 49 -28.35 17.86 -15.29
CA THR A 49 -29.68 17.37 -15.74
C THR A 49 -30.48 16.73 -14.66
N GLY A 50 -29.90 16.47 -13.49
CA GLY A 50 -30.51 15.70 -12.41
C GLY A 50 -30.75 14.24 -12.78
N CYS A 51 -30.10 13.72 -13.84
CA CYS A 51 -30.26 12.35 -14.27
C CYS A 51 -29.29 11.43 -13.56
N VAL A 52 -29.80 10.29 -13.09
CA VAL A 52 -29.02 9.22 -12.46
C VAL A 52 -29.20 7.94 -13.27
N ILE A 53 -28.11 7.25 -13.52
CA ILE A 53 -28.08 5.96 -14.19
C ILE A 53 -27.52 4.95 -13.19
N LEU A 54 -28.29 3.90 -12.87
CA LEU A 54 -27.87 2.79 -12.03
C LEU A 54 -27.77 1.53 -12.89
N GLN A 55 -26.67 0.80 -12.74
CA GLN A 55 -26.57 -0.59 -13.17
C GLN A 55 -26.58 -1.46 -11.92
N TYR A 56 -27.35 -2.54 -11.92
CA TYR A 56 -27.58 -3.35 -10.72
C TYR A 56 -27.75 -4.84 -11.06
N SER A 57 -27.37 -5.68 -10.09
CA SER A 57 -27.54 -7.14 -10.16
C SER A 57 -28.67 -7.66 -9.27
N GLY A 58 -29.27 -6.80 -8.45
CA GLY A 58 -30.36 -7.11 -7.53
C GLY A 58 -31.76 -7.09 -8.17
N SER A 59 -32.81 -7.17 -7.33
CA SER A 59 -34.18 -7.11 -7.78
C SER A 59 -34.61 -5.67 -8.08
N ARG A 60 -35.48 -5.50 -9.07
CA ARG A 60 -36.12 -4.20 -9.40
C ARG A 60 -36.80 -3.55 -8.19
N LYS A 61 -37.38 -4.35 -7.30
CA LYS A 61 -38.09 -3.85 -6.11
C LYS A 61 -37.12 -3.18 -5.14
N GLU A 62 -35.94 -3.75 -4.96
CA GLU A 62 -34.89 -3.18 -4.09
C GLU A 62 -34.36 -1.84 -4.62
N VAL A 63 -34.16 -1.73 -5.94
CA VAL A 63 -33.76 -0.47 -6.58
C VAL A 63 -34.78 0.63 -6.38
N LEU A 64 -36.07 0.32 -6.58
CA LEU A 64 -37.16 1.29 -6.40
C LEU A 64 -37.33 1.67 -4.92
N ALA A 65 -37.14 0.74 -3.99
CA ALA A 65 -37.16 1.02 -2.56
C ALA A 65 -36.02 1.97 -2.18
N ALA A 66 -34.78 1.69 -2.61
CA ALA A 66 -33.63 2.55 -2.37
C ALA A 66 -33.83 3.97 -2.95
N ILE A 67 -34.38 4.10 -4.16
CA ILE A 67 -34.67 5.44 -4.74
C ILE A 67 -35.67 6.21 -3.88
N ARG A 68 -36.67 5.54 -3.29
CA ARG A 68 -37.67 6.18 -2.41
C ARG A 68 -37.09 6.55 -1.05
N GLU A 69 -36.27 5.68 -0.49
CA GLU A 69 -35.63 5.84 0.83
C GLU A 69 -34.58 6.97 0.87
N PHE A 70 -33.93 7.25 -0.25
CA PHE A 70 -32.89 8.28 -0.29
C PHE A 70 -33.39 9.65 0.19
N ASN A 71 -32.75 10.17 1.24
CA ASN A 71 -32.94 11.52 1.74
C ASN A 71 -31.58 12.24 1.73
N LEU A 72 -31.51 13.36 1.00
CA LEU A 72 -30.27 14.09 0.79
C LEU A 72 -29.71 14.67 2.10
N GLN A 73 -30.55 15.18 3.00
CA GLN A 73 -30.10 15.77 4.26
C GLN A 73 -29.52 14.72 5.21
N GLU A 74 -30.15 13.56 5.31
CA GLU A 74 -29.67 12.44 6.10
C GLU A 74 -28.39 11.83 5.50
N ALA A 75 -28.34 11.70 4.17
CA ALA A 75 -27.18 11.19 3.47
C ALA A 75 -25.97 12.13 3.60
N GLN A 76 -26.17 13.46 3.61
CA GLN A 76 -25.11 14.45 3.85
C GLN A 76 -24.52 14.38 5.27
N SER A 77 -25.33 14.05 6.28
CA SER A 77 -24.85 13.88 7.65
C SER A 77 -24.09 12.56 7.88
N GLN A 78 -24.36 11.55 7.04
CA GLN A 78 -23.79 10.21 7.16
C GLN A 78 -22.56 9.96 6.24
N ILE A 79 -22.36 10.81 5.22
CA ILE A 79 -21.30 10.64 4.23
C ILE A 79 -20.31 11.78 4.33
N THR A 80 -19.15 11.50 4.87
CA THR A 80 -18.01 12.42 4.83
C THR A 80 -17.45 12.42 3.40
N LEU A 81 -17.68 13.52 2.68
CA LEU A 81 -17.11 13.69 1.34
C LEU A 81 -15.65 14.14 1.43
N PRO A 82 -14.76 13.65 0.58
CA PRO A 82 -13.42 14.19 0.47
C PRO A 82 -13.48 15.67 0.05
N LEU A 83 -12.56 16.49 0.60
CA LEU A 83 -12.46 17.92 0.35
C LEU A 83 -12.34 18.28 -1.14
N HIS A 84 -11.83 17.36 -1.96
CA HIS A 84 -11.69 17.52 -3.41
C HIS A 84 -12.36 16.34 -4.14
N SER A 85 -13.41 16.59 -4.90
CA SER A 85 -14.08 15.55 -5.68
C SER A 85 -13.54 15.48 -7.12
N SER A 86 -13.49 14.28 -7.69
CA SER A 86 -13.16 14.03 -9.11
C SER A 86 -13.95 14.91 -10.06
N ARG A 87 -15.18 15.25 -9.72
CA ARG A 87 -16.05 16.11 -10.51
C ARG A 87 -15.54 17.54 -10.53
N GLU A 88 -15.11 18.05 -9.38
CA GLU A 88 -14.55 19.40 -9.27
C GLU A 88 -13.24 19.53 -10.05
N LEU A 89 -12.36 18.52 -9.94
CA LEU A 89 -11.11 18.46 -10.69
C LEU A 89 -11.39 18.47 -12.21
N ASN A 90 -12.26 17.59 -12.68
CA ASN A 90 -12.62 17.48 -14.10
C ASN A 90 -13.29 18.77 -14.61
N ARG A 91 -14.15 19.38 -13.79
CA ARG A 91 -14.80 20.64 -14.14
C ARG A 91 -13.79 21.78 -14.26
N LYS A 92 -12.93 21.97 -13.25
CA LYS A 92 -11.86 22.98 -13.30
C LYS A 92 -10.95 22.80 -14.50
N PHE A 93 -10.63 21.55 -14.83
CA PHE A 93 -9.84 21.23 -16.03
C PHE A 93 -10.60 21.61 -17.31
N GLN A 94 -11.87 21.19 -17.45
CA GLN A 94 -12.68 21.52 -18.63
C GLN A 94 -12.86 23.03 -18.79
N GLU A 95 -13.11 23.77 -17.72
CA GLU A 95 -13.23 25.23 -17.76
C GLU A 95 -11.93 25.90 -18.22
N LYS A 96 -10.77 25.47 -17.70
CA LYS A 96 -9.45 25.97 -18.13
C LYS A 96 -9.16 25.61 -19.60
N LEU A 97 -9.44 24.37 -20.01
CA LEU A 97 -9.22 23.87 -21.35
C LEU A 97 -10.07 24.63 -22.37
N VAL A 98 -11.39 24.66 -22.13
CA VAL A 98 -12.35 25.38 -23.00
C VAL A 98 -11.99 26.86 -23.04
N GLY A 99 -11.69 27.47 -21.89
CA GLY A 99 -11.27 28.87 -21.82
C GLY A 99 -10.05 29.18 -22.69
N LYS A 100 -8.99 28.34 -22.62
CA LYS A 100 -7.78 28.49 -23.47
C LYS A 100 -8.09 28.32 -24.98
N VAL A 101 -8.88 27.32 -25.34
CA VAL A 101 -9.26 27.05 -26.73
C VAL A 101 -10.12 28.19 -27.29
N VAL A 102 -11.16 28.58 -26.55
CA VAL A 102 -12.05 29.69 -26.95
C VAL A 102 -11.28 31.02 -27.07
N LEU A 103 -10.39 31.30 -26.11
CA LEU A 103 -9.57 32.51 -26.14
C LEU A 103 -8.60 32.54 -27.32
N LYS A 104 -8.04 31.37 -27.68
CA LYS A 104 -7.19 31.20 -28.87
C LYS A 104 -8.00 31.47 -30.16
N ALA A 105 -9.16 30.80 -30.29
CA ALA A 105 -10.06 30.96 -31.43
C ALA A 105 -10.57 32.41 -31.56
N ALA A 106 -11.06 32.99 -30.48
CA ALA A 106 -11.52 34.38 -30.44
C ALA A 106 -10.40 35.37 -30.83
N SER A 107 -9.17 35.13 -30.37
CA SER A 107 -8.04 35.97 -30.71
C SER A 107 -7.65 35.84 -32.19
N MET A 108 -7.86 34.69 -32.81
CA MET A 108 -7.62 34.50 -34.25
C MET A 108 -8.70 35.18 -35.11
N LEU A 109 -9.95 35.12 -34.68
CA LEU A 109 -11.12 35.60 -35.44
C LEU A 109 -11.35 37.11 -35.24
N PHE A 110 -11.22 37.63 -34.06
CA PHE A 110 -11.68 38.99 -33.74
C PHE A 110 -10.57 39.99 -33.45
N LEU A 111 -9.31 39.56 -33.14
CA LEU A 111 -8.24 40.51 -32.86
C LEU A 111 -7.57 40.99 -34.13
N PRO A 112 -7.41 42.34 -34.33
CA PRO A 112 -6.59 42.91 -35.37
C PRO A 112 -5.13 42.41 -35.33
N LYS A 113 -4.48 42.30 -36.48
CA LYS A 113 -3.10 41.78 -36.57
C LYS A 113 -2.12 42.38 -35.56
N PRO A 114 -2.05 43.74 -35.36
CA PRO A 114 -1.09 44.33 -34.43
C PRO A 114 -1.34 43.93 -32.98
N LEU A 115 -2.60 43.88 -32.54
CA LEU A 115 -2.95 43.46 -31.20
C LEU A 115 -2.68 41.97 -30.95
N ARG A 116 -2.84 41.15 -32.01
CA ARG A 116 -2.49 39.72 -31.97
C ARG A 116 -0.98 39.52 -31.78
N ILE A 117 -0.18 40.29 -32.50
CA ILE A 117 1.29 40.29 -32.37
C ILE A 117 1.71 40.74 -30.96
N ALA A 118 1.18 41.85 -30.48
CA ALA A 118 1.46 42.32 -29.12
C ALA A 118 1.14 41.27 -28.04
N ARG A 119 0.00 40.58 -28.19
CA ARG A 119 -0.38 39.50 -27.32
C ARG A 119 0.62 38.33 -27.38
N ILE A 120 1.05 37.90 -28.56
CA ILE A 120 2.03 36.80 -28.73
C ILE A 120 3.35 37.18 -28.08
N VAL A 121 3.83 38.39 -28.26
CA VAL A 121 5.06 38.90 -27.63
C VAL A 121 4.92 38.92 -26.09
N TRP A 122 3.76 39.36 -25.58
CA TRP A 122 3.50 39.33 -24.15
C TRP A 122 3.50 37.93 -23.57
N HIS A 123 2.83 36.97 -24.24
CA HIS A 123 2.81 35.57 -23.84
C HIS A 123 4.17 34.86 -23.95
N MET A 124 5.10 35.35 -24.75
CA MET A 124 6.46 34.82 -24.88
C MET A 124 7.31 35.10 -23.61
N LEU A 125 7.07 36.21 -22.92
CA LEU A 125 7.91 36.66 -21.79
C LEU A 125 8.10 35.62 -20.67
N PRO A 126 7.08 34.90 -20.22
CA PRO A 126 7.25 33.84 -19.21
C PRO A 126 8.18 32.72 -19.68
N PHE A 127 8.10 32.31 -20.95
CA PHE A 127 8.94 31.26 -21.53
C PHE A 127 10.39 31.70 -21.58
N LEU A 128 10.65 32.93 -22.10
CA LEU A 128 12.00 33.51 -22.11
C LEU A 128 12.59 33.65 -20.72
N LYS A 129 11.80 34.11 -19.73
CA LYS A 129 12.24 34.23 -18.33
C LYS A 129 12.63 32.89 -17.73
N ARG A 130 11.90 31.80 -18.00
CA ARG A 130 12.23 30.42 -17.58
C ARG A 130 13.54 29.97 -18.23
N GLY A 131 13.65 30.07 -19.54
CA GLY A 131 14.86 29.68 -20.31
C GLY A 131 16.11 30.42 -19.85
N ILE A 132 16.06 31.77 -19.74
CA ILE A 132 17.20 32.61 -19.28
C ILE A 132 17.59 32.19 -17.84
N ARG A 133 16.64 31.97 -16.94
CA ARG A 133 16.92 31.54 -15.58
C ARG A 133 17.64 30.17 -15.54
N CYS A 134 17.28 29.25 -16.43
CA CYS A 134 17.97 27.96 -16.56
C CYS A 134 19.42 28.13 -17.03
N ILE A 135 19.67 28.97 -18.03
CA ILE A 135 21.01 29.28 -18.54
C ILE A 135 21.86 29.92 -17.45
N LEU A 136 21.34 30.91 -16.72
CA LEU A 136 22.04 31.59 -15.63
C LEU A 136 22.41 30.64 -14.48
N ARG A 137 21.68 29.54 -14.32
CA ARG A 137 21.98 28.47 -13.34
C ARG A 137 22.93 27.40 -13.88
N GLY A 138 23.48 27.57 -15.08
CA GLY A 138 24.35 26.60 -15.72
C GLY A 138 23.68 25.27 -16.10
N LYS A 139 22.34 25.23 -16.22
CA LYS A 139 21.58 24.00 -16.51
C LYS A 139 20.89 24.14 -17.87
N LEU A 140 21.23 23.24 -18.81
CA LEU A 140 20.53 23.10 -20.07
C LEU A 140 19.34 22.15 -19.88
N LYS A 141 18.12 22.73 -19.78
CA LYS A 141 16.86 22.00 -19.66
C LYS A 141 15.92 22.34 -20.82
N VAL A 142 14.79 21.65 -20.90
CA VAL A 142 13.74 21.84 -21.91
C VAL A 142 13.27 23.30 -22.01
N ASP A 143 13.17 24.01 -20.87
CA ASP A 143 12.84 25.45 -20.86
C ASP A 143 13.72 26.31 -21.78
N VAL A 144 14.98 25.89 -21.98
CA VAL A 144 15.90 26.59 -22.88
C VAL A 144 15.54 26.32 -24.37
N LEU A 145 15.16 25.05 -24.68
CA LEU A 145 14.72 24.67 -26.02
C LEU A 145 13.44 25.44 -26.40
N ASP A 146 12.47 25.48 -25.50
CA ASP A 146 11.19 26.18 -25.70
C ASP A 146 11.42 27.69 -25.89
N ALA A 147 12.18 28.32 -25.00
CA ALA A 147 12.49 29.74 -25.08
C ALA A 147 13.18 30.10 -26.40
N LEU A 148 14.14 29.28 -26.82
CA LEU A 148 14.86 29.49 -28.07
C LEU A 148 13.97 29.32 -29.29
N SER A 149 13.16 28.27 -29.29
CA SER A 149 12.24 27.95 -30.38
C SER A 149 11.21 29.06 -30.63
N ILE A 150 10.60 29.53 -29.51
CA ILE A 150 9.64 30.65 -29.54
C ILE A 150 10.35 31.94 -29.93
N GLY A 151 11.51 32.21 -29.34
CA GLY A 151 12.31 33.40 -29.62
C GLY A 151 12.72 33.51 -31.10
N ILE A 152 13.26 32.46 -31.69
CA ILE A 152 13.64 32.40 -33.11
C ILE A 152 12.42 32.60 -34.01
N SER A 153 11.27 31.96 -33.68
CA SER A 153 10.04 32.11 -34.46
C SER A 153 9.55 33.56 -34.47
N VAL A 154 9.55 34.23 -33.31
CA VAL A 154 9.18 35.67 -33.21
C VAL A 154 10.18 36.56 -33.93
N PHE A 155 11.49 36.31 -33.81
CA PHE A 155 12.54 37.05 -34.49
C PHE A 155 12.37 36.99 -36.02
N ARG A 156 11.95 35.84 -36.54
CA ARG A 156 11.62 35.64 -37.96
C ARG A 156 10.28 36.26 -38.41
N LYS A 157 9.56 36.88 -37.48
CA LYS A 157 8.20 37.41 -37.74
C LYS A 157 7.15 36.32 -38.04
N ASP A 158 7.48 35.03 -37.70
CA ASP A 158 6.54 33.94 -37.83
C ASP A 158 5.73 33.80 -36.49
N PHE A 159 4.87 34.78 -36.28
CA PHE A 159 4.01 34.86 -35.11
C PHE A 159 2.98 33.71 -35.05
N GLY A 160 2.63 33.13 -36.20
CA GLY A 160 1.72 31.99 -36.30
C GLY A 160 2.29 30.76 -35.65
N THR A 161 3.51 30.39 -36.05
CA THR A 161 4.24 29.25 -35.44
C THR A 161 4.50 29.50 -33.93
N ALA A 162 5.05 30.67 -33.57
CA ALA A 162 5.30 31.02 -32.16
C ALA A 162 4.05 30.89 -31.31
N GLY A 163 2.92 31.45 -31.71
CA GLY A 163 1.67 31.40 -31.00
C GLY A 163 1.02 29.99 -30.93
N THR A 164 1.30 29.15 -31.93
CA THR A 164 0.82 27.75 -31.94
C THR A 164 1.67 26.89 -31.02
N VAL A 165 2.99 27.02 -31.06
CA VAL A 165 3.90 26.30 -30.14
C VAL A 165 3.61 26.66 -28.71
N MET A 166 3.51 27.94 -28.33
CA MET A 166 3.16 28.33 -26.95
C MET A 166 1.82 27.76 -26.52
N PHE A 167 0.80 27.76 -27.37
CA PHE A 167 -0.50 27.18 -27.08
C PHE A 167 -0.42 25.64 -26.81
N LEU A 168 0.36 24.92 -27.64
CA LEU A 168 0.55 23.49 -27.52
C LEU A 168 1.31 23.15 -26.24
N LEU A 169 2.34 23.92 -25.88
CA LEU A 169 3.09 23.75 -24.62
C LEU A 169 2.18 23.98 -23.40
N GLU A 170 1.42 25.08 -23.39
CA GLU A 170 0.47 25.36 -22.30
C GLU A 170 -0.64 24.31 -22.18
N LEU A 171 -1.08 23.76 -23.32
CA LEU A 171 -2.06 22.67 -23.34
C LEU A 171 -1.45 21.40 -22.78
N GLY A 172 -0.20 21.11 -23.12
CA GLY A 172 0.56 19.98 -22.57
C GLY A 172 0.70 20.08 -21.06
N GLU A 173 1.16 21.22 -20.52
CA GLU A 173 1.29 21.48 -19.09
C GLU A 173 -0.07 21.29 -18.35
N LEU A 174 -1.18 21.76 -18.94
CA LEU A 174 -2.52 21.64 -18.35
C LEU A 174 -3.00 20.19 -18.31
N LEU A 175 -2.81 19.43 -19.41
CA LEU A 175 -3.18 18.02 -19.49
C LEU A 175 -2.38 17.17 -18.50
N GLU A 176 -1.10 17.48 -18.36
CA GLU A 176 -0.20 16.83 -17.43
C GLU A 176 -0.61 17.05 -15.98
N GLU A 177 -0.85 18.32 -15.57
CA GLU A 177 -1.33 18.65 -14.22
C GLU A 177 -2.63 17.90 -13.89
N TRP A 178 -3.57 17.87 -14.85
CA TRP A 178 -4.82 17.14 -14.67
C TRP A 178 -4.60 15.64 -14.56
N THR A 179 -3.78 15.04 -15.42
CA THR A 179 -3.50 13.61 -15.43
C THR A 179 -2.88 13.16 -14.09
N ARG A 180 -1.92 13.93 -13.59
CA ARG A 180 -1.29 13.67 -12.29
C ARG A 180 -2.30 13.74 -11.14
N LYS A 181 -3.06 14.83 -11.04
CA LYS A 181 -4.07 15.01 -10.00
C LYS A 181 -5.15 13.92 -10.04
N LYS A 182 -5.58 13.56 -11.25
CA LYS A 182 -6.58 12.49 -11.45
C LYS A 182 -6.05 11.13 -10.99
N SER A 183 -4.81 10.80 -11.34
CA SER A 183 -4.20 9.54 -10.92
C SER A 183 -4.02 9.44 -9.41
N MET A 184 -3.60 10.53 -8.74
CA MET A 184 -3.49 10.60 -7.29
C MET A 184 -4.85 10.42 -6.61
N GLU A 185 -5.88 11.07 -7.11
CA GLU A 185 -7.24 10.97 -6.58
C GLU A 185 -7.81 9.55 -6.74
N ASP A 186 -7.63 8.92 -7.91
CA ASP A 186 -8.08 7.55 -8.16
C ASP A 186 -7.37 6.56 -7.24
N LEU A 187 -6.07 6.76 -6.94
CA LEU A 187 -5.32 5.97 -5.96
C LEU A 187 -5.84 6.19 -4.54
N ALA A 188 -6.00 7.45 -4.10
CA ALA A 188 -6.52 7.77 -2.77
C ALA A 188 -7.90 7.17 -2.54
N ARG A 189 -8.78 7.22 -3.54
CA ARG A 189 -10.12 6.60 -3.48
C ARG A 189 -10.03 5.08 -3.31
N CYS A 190 -9.15 4.42 -4.04
CA CYS A 190 -8.97 2.97 -3.95
C CYS A 190 -8.48 2.55 -2.55
N MET A 191 -7.55 3.31 -1.97
CA MET A 191 -7.01 3.04 -0.63
C MET A 191 -7.99 3.38 0.51
N ALA A 192 -8.89 4.35 0.31
CA ALA A 192 -9.88 4.78 1.31
C ALA A 192 -11.04 3.78 1.50
N LEU A 193 -11.20 2.79 0.64
CA LEU A 193 -12.28 1.79 0.72
C LEU A 193 -12.07 0.74 1.83
N ASN A 194 -10.89 0.63 2.42
CA ASN A 194 -10.62 -0.25 3.55
C ASN A 194 -11.19 0.36 4.83
N VAL A 195 -12.27 -0.20 5.33
CA VAL A 195 -12.96 0.25 6.55
C VAL A 195 -12.26 -0.35 7.77
N ASP A 196 -11.56 0.49 8.56
CA ASP A 196 -11.06 0.07 9.86
C ASP A 196 -12.22 0.04 10.86
N ARG A 197 -12.22 -0.98 11.71
CA ARG A 197 -13.17 -1.16 12.79
C ARG A 197 -12.46 -0.92 14.12
N VAL A 198 -13.22 -0.43 15.10
CA VAL A 198 -12.75 -0.21 16.47
C VAL A 198 -13.75 -0.78 17.46
N TRP A 199 -13.27 -1.13 18.64
CA TRP A 199 -14.10 -1.58 19.73
C TRP A 199 -14.70 -0.36 20.46
N LEU A 200 -16.01 -0.15 20.30
CA LEU A 200 -16.77 0.85 21.02
C LEU A 200 -17.16 0.28 22.38
N LYS A 201 -16.76 0.95 23.47
CA LYS A 201 -17.14 0.57 24.84
C LYS A 201 -18.52 1.15 25.16
N THR A 202 -19.48 0.27 25.36
CA THR A 202 -20.80 0.60 25.91
C THR A 202 -20.86 0.20 27.39
N PRO A 203 -21.85 0.67 28.18
CA PRO A 203 -21.96 0.29 29.59
C PRO A 203 -22.08 -1.23 29.84
N GLU A 204 -22.56 -1.99 28.85
CA GLU A 204 -22.89 -3.42 29.00
C GLU A 204 -21.97 -4.34 28.18
N SER A 205 -21.26 -3.82 27.15
CA SER A 205 -20.46 -4.66 26.25
C SER A 205 -19.52 -3.84 25.36
N GLU A 206 -18.59 -4.52 24.71
CA GLU A 206 -17.74 -3.96 23.65
C GLU A 206 -18.30 -4.38 22.29
N ILE A 207 -18.52 -3.41 21.40
CA ILE A 207 -19.10 -3.63 20.07
C ILE A 207 -18.10 -3.22 19.00
N LEU A 208 -17.79 -4.13 18.08
CA LEU A 208 -16.91 -3.84 16.94
C LEU A 208 -17.62 -2.97 15.93
N THR A 209 -17.30 -1.69 15.90
CA THR A 209 -17.98 -0.65 15.09
C THR A 209 -17.02 -0.06 14.05
N ALA A 210 -17.54 0.39 12.91
CA ALA A 210 -16.72 1.09 11.92
C ALA A 210 -16.26 2.46 12.47
N VAL A 211 -15.01 2.83 12.20
CA VAL A 211 -14.43 4.13 12.65
C VAL A 211 -15.28 5.32 12.17
N SER A 212 -15.93 5.19 11.00
CA SER A 212 -16.84 6.20 10.45
C SER A 212 -18.09 6.47 11.30
N ASP A 213 -18.46 5.54 12.15
CA ASP A 213 -19.71 5.61 12.94
C ASP A 213 -19.47 6.13 14.36
N ILE A 214 -18.20 6.30 14.74
CA ILE A 214 -17.76 6.85 16.03
C ILE A 214 -18.00 8.35 16.07
N ARG A 215 -18.49 8.83 17.21
CA ARG A 215 -18.82 10.24 17.47
C ARG A 215 -17.91 10.81 18.56
N PRO A 216 -17.72 12.15 18.58
CA PRO A 216 -17.07 12.82 19.71
C PRO A 216 -17.78 12.49 21.04
N GLY A 217 -17.00 12.12 22.04
CA GLY A 217 -17.49 11.68 23.34
C GLY A 217 -17.68 10.16 23.48
N ASP A 218 -17.61 9.40 22.37
CA ASP A 218 -17.61 7.94 22.44
C ASP A 218 -16.32 7.43 23.07
N LYS A 219 -16.41 6.31 23.81
CA LYS A 219 -15.26 5.62 24.41
C LYS A 219 -14.89 4.42 23.54
N ILE A 220 -13.66 4.37 23.09
CA ILE A 220 -13.13 3.26 22.29
C ILE A 220 -12.02 2.53 23.04
N VAL A 221 -11.98 1.21 22.89
CA VAL A 221 -10.94 0.35 23.49
C VAL A 221 -9.83 0.17 22.46
N ILE A 222 -8.60 0.45 22.88
CA ILE A 222 -7.40 0.29 22.06
C ILE A 222 -6.44 -0.63 22.78
N ARG A 223 -6.02 -1.69 22.10
CA ARG A 223 -5.16 -2.75 22.62
C ARG A 223 -3.75 -2.65 22.05
N THR A 224 -2.83 -3.32 22.72
CA THR A 224 -1.45 -3.48 22.25
C THR A 224 -1.40 -3.85 20.77
N GLY A 225 -0.50 -3.22 20.01
CA GLY A 225 -0.35 -3.40 18.57
C GLY A 225 -1.35 -2.64 17.69
N SER A 226 -2.33 -1.94 18.28
CA SER A 226 -3.35 -1.21 17.56
C SER A 226 -2.97 0.24 17.33
N MET A 227 -3.32 0.77 16.15
CA MET A 227 -3.19 2.19 15.85
C MET A 227 -4.37 2.97 16.45
N ILE A 228 -4.07 4.13 17.02
CA ILE A 228 -5.07 5.06 17.52
C ILE A 228 -5.77 5.71 16.32
N PRO A 229 -7.07 5.47 16.11
CA PRO A 229 -7.74 5.89 14.87
C PRO A 229 -8.16 7.36 14.87
N MET A 230 -8.28 7.97 16.06
CA MET A 230 -8.75 9.35 16.27
C MET A 230 -8.05 9.98 17.45
N ASP A 231 -7.91 11.33 17.42
CA ASP A 231 -7.40 12.06 18.57
C ASP A 231 -8.37 11.97 19.75
N GLY A 232 -7.83 11.79 20.94
CA GLY A 232 -8.64 11.68 22.13
C GLY A 232 -7.85 11.87 23.42
N ILE A 233 -8.57 11.74 24.54
CA ILE A 233 -7.97 11.72 25.86
C ILE A 233 -8.03 10.29 26.40
N LEU A 234 -6.93 9.85 26.97
CA LEU A 234 -6.89 8.58 27.69
C LEU A 234 -7.82 8.68 28.91
N ALA A 235 -8.91 7.91 28.90
CA ALA A 235 -9.89 7.91 29.98
C ALA A 235 -9.49 6.91 31.08
N GLU A 236 -9.04 5.71 30.69
CA GLU A 236 -8.67 4.62 31.58
C GLU A 236 -7.47 3.84 31.01
N GLY A 237 -6.64 3.25 31.86
CA GLY A 237 -5.47 2.45 31.47
C GLY A 237 -4.17 3.26 31.38
N GLU A 238 -3.06 2.54 31.27
CA GLU A 238 -1.72 3.09 31.02
C GLU A 238 -1.15 2.40 29.79
N VAL A 239 -0.61 3.18 28.84
CA VAL A 239 -0.11 2.63 27.59
C VAL A 239 1.20 3.30 27.17
N THR A 240 2.06 2.52 26.56
CA THR A 240 3.25 2.98 25.87
C THR A 240 2.91 3.21 24.41
N VAL A 241 3.05 4.45 23.93
CA VAL A 241 2.64 4.87 22.59
C VAL A 241 3.86 5.26 21.76
N ASN A 242 4.00 4.65 20.60
CA ASN A 242 4.98 5.05 19.59
C ASN A 242 4.43 6.24 18.80
N GLN A 243 5.14 7.36 18.85
CA GLN A 243 4.79 8.60 18.16
C GLN A 243 5.75 8.94 17.02
N ALA A 244 6.59 8.01 16.59
CA ALA A 244 7.60 8.23 15.54
C ALA A 244 7.01 8.77 14.22
N SER A 245 5.78 8.38 13.90
CA SER A 245 5.04 8.87 12.73
C SER A 245 4.72 10.37 12.78
N LEU A 246 4.59 10.95 13.97
CA LEU A 246 4.26 12.35 14.17
C LEU A 246 5.48 13.21 14.52
N THR A 247 6.34 12.73 15.42
CA THR A 247 7.46 13.50 15.96
C THR A 247 8.78 13.19 15.29
N GLY A 248 8.89 12.04 14.60
CA GLY A 248 10.14 11.51 14.06
C GLY A 248 11.06 10.89 15.12
N GLU A 249 10.66 10.88 16.39
CA GLU A 249 11.42 10.28 17.49
C GLU A 249 11.00 8.82 17.70
N SER A 250 11.97 7.90 17.69
CA SER A 250 11.73 6.46 17.79
C SER A 250 11.51 5.96 19.24
N VAL A 251 11.59 6.84 20.24
CA VAL A 251 11.42 6.44 21.64
C VAL A 251 9.93 6.47 22.00
N PRO A 252 9.35 5.33 22.41
CA PRO A 252 7.96 5.25 22.86
C PRO A 252 7.72 6.11 24.12
N VAL A 253 6.54 6.69 24.23
CA VAL A 253 6.14 7.59 25.32
C VAL A 253 5.04 6.94 26.15
N VAL A 254 5.25 6.83 27.47
CA VAL A 254 4.21 6.36 28.39
C VAL A 254 3.13 7.42 28.55
N LYS A 255 1.88 7.02 28.42
CA LYS A 255 0.68 7.85 28.56
C LYS A 255 -0.18 7.34 29.70
N HIS A 256 -0.61 8.29 30.56
CA HIS A 256 -1.48 8.04 31.70
C HIS A 256 -2.88 8.62 31.47
N PRO A 257 -3.90 8.23 32.24
CA PRO A 257 -5.23 8.84 32.16
C PRO A 257 -5.18 10.37 32.25
N GLY A 258 -5.93 11.03 31.36
CA GLY A 258 -5.89 12.48 31.19
C GLY A 258 -4.91 12.98 30.13
N ASN A 259 -3.96 12.16 29.66
CA ASN A 259 -3.06 12.54 28.57
C ASN A 259 -3.77 12.52 27.23
N THR A 260 -3.37 13.45 26.36
CA THR A 260 -3.82 13.43 24.96
C THR A 260 -3.01 12.42 24.17
N VAL A 261 -3.71 11.61 23.37
CA VAL A 261 -3.14 10.70 22.38
C VAL A 261 -3.63 11.08 21.00
N TYR A 262 -2.80 10.85 20.00
CA TYR A 262 -3.00 11.37 18.65
C TYR A 262 -3.30 10.25 17.66
N ALA A 263 -4.19 10.54 16.70
CA ALA A 263 -4.46 9.63 15.59
C ALA A 263 -3.19 9.31 14.79
N GLY A 264 -3.08 8.05 14.37
CA GLY A 264 -1.90 7.59 13.61
C GLY A 264 -0.70 7.18 14.48
N THR A 265 -0.79 7.29 15.81
CA THR A 265 0.19 6.71 16.73
C THR A 265 -0.20 5.27 17.10
N VAL A 266 0.75 4.48 17.57
CA VAL A 266 0.55 3.06 17.83
C VAL A 266 0.80 2.73 19.29
N VAL A 267 -0.07 1.93 19.90
CA VAL A 267 0.10 1.41 21.24
C VAL A 267 1.08 0.21 21.19
N GLU A 268 2.27 0.35 21.77
CA GLU A 268 3.26 -0.73 21.84
C GLU A 268 2.97 -1.69 22.98
N GLU A 269 2.59 -1.16 24.15
CA GLU A 269 2.27 -1.94 25.33
C GLU A 269 1.07 -1.36 26.07
N GLY A 270 0.25 -2.23 26.67
CA GLY A 270 -0.91 -1.90 27.47
C GLY A 270 -2.23 -1.90 26.70
N GLU A 271 -3.31 -1.70 27.45
CA GLU A 271 -4.67 -1.52 26.92
C GLU A 271 -5.26 -0.24 27.50
N CYS A 272 -5.96 0.52 26.69
CA CYS A 272 -6.55 1.76 27.16
C CYS A 272 -7.95 2.01 26.61
N ILE A 273 -8.69 2.84 27.33
CA ILE A 273 -9.96 3.39 26.88
C ILE A 273 -9.72 4.86 26.53
N LEU A 274 -9.97 5.16 25.28
CA LEU A 274 -9.84 6.50 24.71
C LEU A 274 -11.20 7.15 24.57
N GLU A 275 -11.38 8.34 25.17
CA GLU A 275 -12.53 9.20 24.91
C GLU A 275 -12.22 10.08 23.69
N VAL A 276 -13.00 9.91 22.63
CA VAL A 276 -12.79 10.59 21.34
C VAL A 276 -13.11 12.07 21.47
N LYS A 277 -12.13 12.93 21.16
CA LYS A 277 -12.33 14.37 20.99
C LYS A 277 -12.72 14.71 19.57
N GLN A 278 -13.42 15.85 19.40
CA GLN A 278 -13.74 16.37 18.08
C GLN A 278 -12.44 16.74 17.35
N VAL A 279 -12.16 16.08 16.23
CA VAL A 279 -10.96 16.32 15.44
C VAL A 279 -11.24 17.42 14.42
N MET A 280 -10.53 18.52 14.52
CA MET A 280 -10.31 19.39 13.38
C MET A 280 -9.16 18.79 12.55
N GLY A 281 -9.45 18.20 11.40
CA GLY A 281 -8.59 18.38 10.25
C GLY A 281 -7.78 17.25 9.66
N SER A 282 -7.85 15.99 10.05
CA SER A 282 -7.29 14.96 9.16
C SER A 282 -8.22 13.78 9.00
N SER A 283 -9.03 13.82 7.95
CA SER A 283 -9.75 12.62 7.52
C SER A 283 -8.70 11.59 7.08
N ARG A 284 -9.01 10.30 7.21
CA ARG A 284 -8.17 9.20 6.67
C ARG A 284 -7.77 9.45 5.22
N TYR A 285 -8.64 10.09 4.45
CA TYR A 285 -8.35 10.54 3.09
C TYR A 285 -7.16 11.52 3.03
N ASP A 286 -7.09 12.49 3.94
CA ASP A 286 -5.98 13.46 3.99
C ASP A 286 -4.67 12.79 4.39
N GLN A 287 -4.71 11.81 5.29
CA GLN A 287 -3.55 10.98 5.64
C GLN A 287 -3.07 10.15 4.43
N ILE A 288 -4.00 9.54 3.69
CA ILE A 288 -3.69 8.80 2.45
C ILE A 288 -3.12 9.74 1.39
N VAL A 289 -3.70 10.92 1.19
CA VAL A 289 -3.15 11.92 0.25
C VAL A 289 -1.75 12.32 0.66
N THR A 290 -1.51 12.59 1.95
CA THR A 290 -0.17 12.90 2.47
C THR A 290 0.81 11.74 2.27
N MET A 291 0.37 10.49 2.47
CA MET A 291 1.18 9.30 2.21
C MET A 291 1.54 9.18 0.73
N ILE A 292 0.58 9.44 -0.17
CA ILE A 292 0.82 9.42 -1.62
C ILE A 292 1.80 10.54 -2.01
N GLU A 293 1.67 11.74 -1.44
CA GLU A 293 2.60 12.85 -1.67
C GLU A 293 4.02 12.53 -1.17
N LYS A 294 4.15 11.91 0.00
CA LYS A 294 5.44 11.39 0.49
C LYS A 294 5.99 10.29 -0.42
N SER A 295 5.13 9.40 -0.91
CA SER A 295 5.48 8.34 -1.87
C SER A 295 6.03 8.91 -3.17
N GLU A 296 5.50 10.02 -3.69
CA GLU A 296 6.07 10.73 -4.86
C GLU A 296 7.50 11.23 -4.60
N GLN A 297 7.87 11.49 -3.36
CA GLN A 297 9.23 11.89 -3.00
C GLN A 297 10.21 10.69 -3.00
N MET A 298 9.71 9.48 -2.72
CA MET A 298 10.47 8.23 -2.76
C MET A 298 10.53 7.67 -4.18
N LYS A 299 11.20 8.40 -5.08
CA LYS A 299 11.35 8.02 -6.50
C LYS A 299 12.10 6.72 -6.63
N SER A 300 11.65 5.86 -7.55
CA SER A 300 12.39 4.66 -7.93
C SER A 300 13.72 5.01 -8.61
N ALA A 301 14.67 4.06 -8.59
CA ALA A 301 15.93 4.22 -9.33
C ALA A 301 15.67 4.34 -10.84
N ALA A 302 14.69 3.63 -11.36
CA ALA A 302 14.24 3.73 -12.76
C ALA A 302 13.71 5.12 -13.09
N GLU A 303 12.86 5.71 -12.22
CA GLU A 303 12.37 7.08 -12.38
C GLU A 303 13.50 8.11 -12.37
N SER A 304 14.40 7.98 -11.40
CA SER A 304 15.57 8.88 -11.28
C SER A 304 16.50 8.74 -12.45
N LYS A 305 16.76 7.51 -12.92
CA LYS A 305 17.58 7.21 -14.09
C LYS A 305 16.96 7.78 -15.38
N ALA A 306 15.64 7.66 -15.54
CA ALA A 306 14.94 8.19 -16.69
C ALA A 306 14.92 9.72 -16.70
N ALA A 307 14.67 10.35 -15.54
CA ALA A 307 14.74 11.81 -15.43
C ALA A 307 16.14 12.34 -15.75
N ASN A 308 17.19 11.69 -15.24
CA ASN A 308 18.57 12.05 -15.52
C ASN A 308 18.95 11.84 -16.99
N LEU A 309 18.47 10.74 -17.59
CA LEU A 309 18.71 10.45 -19.00
C LEU A 309 17.98 11.44 -19.90
N ALA A 310 16.74 11.79 -19.57
CA ALA A 310 15.96 12.79 -20.26
C ALA A 310 16.69 14.14 -20.31
N ASP A 311 17.22 14.60 -19.17
CA ASP A 311 18.00 15.85 -19.12
C ASP A 311 19.32 15.74 -19.92
N LYS A 312 19.94 14.56 -19.98
CA LYS A 312 21.13 14.31 -20.81
C LYS A 312 20.86 14.40 -22.32
N PHE A 313 19.65 14.14 -22.78
CA PHE A 313 19.31 14.26 -24.21
C PHE A 313 19.15 15.71 -24.69
N VAL A 314 18.88 16.66 -23.80
CA VAL A 314 18.70 18.07 -24.17
C VAL A 314 19.93 18.65 -24.91
N PRO A 315 21.19 18.50 -24.43
CA PRO A 315 22.37 18.95 -25.15
C PRO A 315 22.50 18.31 -26.55
N TYR A 316 22.14 17.03 -26.71
CA TYR A 316 22.19 16.34 -28.01
C TYR A 316 21.16 16.87 -29.00
N THR A 317 19.92 17.14 -28.52
CA THR A 317 18.88 17.79 -29.33
C THR A 317 19.34 19.17 -29.78
N PHE A 318 20.02 19.91 -28.89
CA PHE A 318 20.57 21.21 -29.20
C PHE A 318 21.70 21.13 -30.26
N ALA A 319 22.66 20.24 -30.06
CA ALA A 319 23.75 19.98 -31.01
C ALA A 319 23.20 19.51 -32.38
N GLY A 320 22.20 18.62 -32.39
CA GLY A 320 21.51 18.13 -33.57
C GLY A 320 20.81 19.27 -34.35
N SER A 321 20.18 20.21 -33.65
CA SER A 321 19.57 21.39 -34.25
C SER A 321 20.60 22.32 -34.89
N ILE A 322 21.72 22.57 -34.18
CA ILE A 322 22.83 23.38 -34.75
C ILE A 322 23.42 22.69 -35.97
N LEU A 323 23.70 21.40 -35.89
CA LEU A 323 24.22 20.61 -37.02
C LEU A 323 23.25 20.62 -38.21
N SER A 324 21.97 20.47 -37.96
CA SER A 324 20.92 20.59 -38.96
C SER A 324 20.97 21.95 -39.70
N PHE A 325 21.13 23.03 -38.91
CA PHE A 325 21.27 24.36 -39.50
C PHE A 325 22.55 24.51 -40.34
N LEU A 326 23.68 24.03 -39.82
CA LEU A 326 24.96 24.12 -40.56
C LEU A 326 24.95 23.35 -41.87
N LEU A 327 24.38 22.14 -41.88
CA LEU A 327 24.28 21.26 -43.05
C LEU A 327 23.27 21.73 -44.07
N THR A 328 22.09 22.18 -43.64
CA THR A 328 20.98 22.49 -44.53
C THR A 328 20.82 23.98 -44.83
N ARG A 329 21.44 24.84 -44.04
CA ARG A 329 21.26 26.30 -44.03
C ARG A 329 19.78 26.71 -43.90
N ASN A 330 18.95 25.81 -43.44
CA ASN A 330 17.52 26.01 -43.30
C ASN A 330 17.10 26.00 -41.80
N ILE A 331 16.74 27.18 -41.30
CA ILE A 331 16.37 27.38 -39.92
C ILE A 331 15.06 26.66 -39.55
N LEU A 332 14.16 26.39 -40.49
CA LEU A 332 12.93 25.65 -40.22
C LEU A 332 13.23 24.18 -39.90
N ARG A 333 14.19 23.56 -40.59
CA ARG A 333 14.64 22.20 -40.26
C ARG A 333 15.28 22.15 -38.90
N ALA A 334 16.11 23.11 -38.55
CA ALA A 334 16.71 23.22 -37.23
C ALA A 334 15.65 23.40 -36.15
N LEU A 335 14.64 24.25 -36.37
CA LEU A 335 13.52 24.44 -35.46
C LEU A 335 12.66 23.16 -35.29
N SER A 336 12.44 22.41 -36.39
CA SER A 336 11.67 21.15 -36.31
C SER A 336 12.36 20.13 -35.42
N VAL A 337 13.70 20.07 -35.41
CA VAL A 337 14.48 19.23 -34.46
C VAL A 337 14.34 19.76 -33.07
N LEU A 338 14.41 21.06 -32.85
CA LEU A 338 14.36 21.72 -31.57
C LEU A 338 12.98 21.54 -30.85
N MET A 339 11.90 21.33 -31.64
CA MET A 339 10.53 21.11 -31.15
C MET A 339 10.31 19.71 -30.56
N VAL A 340 11.24 18.79 -30.77
CA VAL A 340 11.10 17.39 -30.27
C VAL A 340 12.07 17.17 -29.15
N ASP A 341 11.52 16.88 -27.98
CA ASP A 341 12.26 16.62 -26.77
C ASP A 341 11.92 15.20 -26.23
N PHE A 342 12.86 14.59 -25.53
CA PHE A 342 12.68 13.27 -24.92
C PHE A 342 12.24 13.36 -23.47
N SER A 343 12.38 14.53 -22.84
CA SER A 343 12.27 14.73 -21.42
C SER A 343 10.84 14.69 -20.94
N CYS A 344 9.93 15.38 -21.62
CA CYS A 344 8.54 15.53 -21.20
C CYS A 344 7.86 14.15 -21.06
N ALA A 345 7.85 13.35 -22.11
CA ALA A 345 7.18 12.05 -22.11
C ALA A 345 7.75 11.09 -21.05
N LEU A 346 9.07 11.09 -20.84
CA LEU A 346 9.71 10.20 -19.86
C LEU A 346 9.46 10.63 -18.42
N LYS A 347 9.58 11.93 -18.12
CA LYS A 347 9.38 12.46 -16.77
C LYS A 347 7.96 12.27 -16.24
N PHE A 348 6.95 12.23 -17.13
CA PHE A 348 5.55 12.15 -16.75
C PHE A 348 4.97 10.74 -16.84
N SER A 349 5.33 9.97 -17.84
CA SER A 349 4.77 8.64 -18.04
C SER A 349 5.17 7.65 -16.93
N MET A 350 6.34 7.81 -16.31
CA MET A 350 6.82 6.89 -15.29
C MET A 350 6.10 7.05 -13.95
N PRO A 351 6.02 8.24 -13.33
CA PRO A 351 5.23 8.41 -12.11
C PRO A 351 3.78 7.97 -12.29
N LEU A 352 3.18 8.24 -13.45
CA LEU A 352 1.82 7.80 -13.75
C LEU A 352 1.69 6.27 -13.83
N ALA A 353 2.68 5.59 -14.37
CA ALA A 353 2.70 4.13 -14.40
C ALA A 353 2.84 3.55 -12.99
N VAL A 354 3.68 4.14 -12.13
CA VAL A 354 3.83 3.76 -10.72
C VAL A 354 2.51 3.96 -9.97
N LEU A 355 1.88 5.13 -10.07
CA LEU A 355 0.58 5.40 -9.44
C LEU A 355 -0.51 4.42 -9.93
N SER A 356 -0.47 4.06 -11.22
CA SER A 356 -1.38 3.04 -11.77
C SER A 356 -1.12 1.65 -11.18
N ALA A 357 0.15 1.26 -10.99
CA ALA A 357 0.51 0.00 -10.36
C ALA A 357 0.11 -0.04 -8.89
N MET A 358 0.34 1.04 -8.13
CA MET A 358 -0.11 1.17 -6.75
C MET A 358 -1.64 1.07 -6.64
N ARG A 359 -2.37 1.65 -7.58
CA ARG A 359 -3.83 1.52 -7.66
C ARG A 359 -4.28 0.09 -7.92
N GLU A 360 -3.62 -0.64 -8.83
CA GLU A 360 -3.93 -2.06 -9.08
C GLU A 360 -3.59 -2.92 -7.85
N ALA A 361 -2.45 -2.66 -7.18
CA ALA A 361 -2.10 -3.30 -5.91
C ALA A 361 -3.17 -3.04 -4.83
N GLY A 362 -3.65 -1.80 -4.70
CA GLY A 362 -4.70 -1.44 -3.75
C GLY A 362 -6.03 -2.17 -3.97
N LYS A 363 -6.37 -2.56 -5.20
CA LYS A 363 -7.55 -3.39 -5.48
C LYS A 363 -7.42 -4.82 -4.96
N GLU A 364 -6.19 -5.31 -4.83
CA GLU A 364 -5.85 -6.62 -4.27
C GLU A 364 -5.48 -6.51 -2.78
N HIS A 365 -5.95 -5.45 -2.08
CA HIS A 365 -5.68 -5.18 -0.67
C HIS A 365 -4.19 -5.05 -0.32
N ILE A 366 -3.36 -4.64 -1.28
CA ILE A 366 -1.93 -4.42 -1.11
C ILE A 366 -1.64 -2.93 -1.11
N THR A 367 -1.10 -2.42 -0.01
CA THR A 367 -0.68 -1.02 0.13
C THR A 367 0.83 -0.91 -0.06
N VAL A 368 1.27 -0.04 -0.97
CA VAL A 368 2.70 0.18 -1.27
C VAL A 368 3.05 1.63 -0.97
N LYS A 369 4.11 1.86 -0.18
CA LYS A 369 4.53 3.21 0.26
C LYS A 369 5.31 3.99 -0.81
N GLY A 370 5.79 3.36 -1.87
CA GLY A 370 6.51 4.06 -2.93
C GLY A 370 6.94 3.21 -4.12
N GLY A 371 7.20 3.88 -5.25
CA GLY A 371 7.58 3.21 -6.51
C GLY A 371 8.88 2.42 -6.41
N LYS A 372 9.84 2.86 -5.57
CA LYS A 372 11.10 2.14 -5.36
C LYS A 372 10.90 0.72 -4.83
N PHE A 373 9.86 0.49 -4.02
CA PHE A 373 9.57 -0.81 -3.46
C PHE A 373 8.96 -1.76 -4.50
N LEU A 374 8.12 -1.24 -5.43
CA LEU A 374 7.67 -2.04 -6.57
C LEU A 374 8.84 -2.41 -7.51
N GLU A 375 9.81 -1.52 -7.68
CA GLU A 375 11.03 -1.82 -8.43
C GLU A 375 11.84 -2.92 -7.72
N ALA A 376 12.03 -2.83 -6.40
CA ALA A 376 12.69 -3.85 -5.60
C ALA A 376 11.95 -5.21 -5.71
N VAL A 377 10.62 -5.22 -5.56
CA VAL A 377 9.80 -6.42 -5.75
C VAL A 377 9.97 -7.00 -7.14
N ALA A 378 10.07 -6.19 -8.20
CA ALA A 378 10.28 -6.67 -9.57
C ALA A 378 11.70 -7.21 -9.82
N ALA A 379 12.71 -6.68 -9.13
CA ALA A 379 14.11 -7.04 -9.30
C ALA A 379 14.57 -8.17 -8.36
N ALA A 380 13.80 -8.47 -7.31
CA ALA A 380 14.18 -9.41 -6.26
C ALA A 380 14.57 -10.78 -6.79
N ASP A 381 15.68 -11.30 -6.32
CA ASP A 381 16.17 -12.66 -6.54
C ASP A 381 16.03 -13.53 -5.30
N THR A 382 15.95 -12.91 -4.11
CA THR A 382 15.89 -13.58 -2.81
C THR A 382 14.67 -13.12 -2.02
N ILE A 383 13.95 -14.07 -1.44
CA ILE A 383 12.83 -13.78 -0.54
C ILE A 383 13.02 -14.52 0.79
N ILE A 384 12.90 -13.79 1.86
CA ILE A 384 13.02 -14.27 3.24
C ILE A 384 11.65 -14.25 3.87
N PHE A 385 11.26 -15.32 4.49
CA PHE A 385 10.02 -15.45 5.25
C PHE A 385 10.30 -15.63 6.73
N ASP A 386 9.63 -14.87 7.56
CA ASP A 386 9.44 -15.32 8.95
C ASP A 386 8.53 -16.55 8.96
N LYS A 387 8.71 -17.44 9.94
CA LYS A 387 7.84 -18.62 10.06
C LYS A 387 6.49 -18.24 10.65
N THR A 388 6.53 -17.69 11.87
CA THR A 388 5.34 -17.50 12.72
C THR A 388 4.48 -16.33 12.22
N GLY A 389 3.17 -16.56 12.04
CA GLY A 389 2.26 -15.53 11.53
C GLY A 389 2.38 -15.22 10.04
N THR A 390 3.41 -15.75 9.36
CA THR A 390 3.66 -15.56 7.94
C THR A 390 3.45 -16.85 7.16
N LEU A 391 4.30 -17.86 7.35
CA LEU A 391 4.11 -19.19 6.76
C LEU A 391 3.11 -20.04 7.54
N THR A 392 2.82 -19.66 8.78
CA THR A 392 1.82 -20.25 9.66
C THR A 392 0.65 -19.31 9.90
N TYR A 393 -0.40 -19.82 10.53
CA TYR A 393 -1.57 -19.00 10.91
C TYR A 393 -1.40 -18.24 12.22
N ALA A 394 -0.27 -18.40 12.93
CA ALA A 394 -0.07 -17.90 14.31
C ALA A 394 -1.19 -18.31 15.28
N CYS A 395 -1.75 -19.49 15.08
CA CYS A 395 -2.77 -20.09 15.92
C CYS A 395 -2.25 -21.43 16.47
N PRO A 396 -1.30 -21.39 17.44
CA PRO A 396 -0.77 -22.59 18.01
C PRO A 396 -1.89 -23.43 18.65
N ARG A 397 -1.77 -24.75 18.55
CA ARG A 397 -2.71 -25.72 19.12
C ARG A 397 -1.94 -26.86 19.76
N VAL A 398 -2.50 -27.41 20.83
CA VAL A 398 -1.98 -28.64 21.40
C VAL A 398 -2.25 -29.79 20.41
N ALA A 399 -1.18 -30.36 19.89
CA ALA A 399 -1.27 -31.49 18.95
C ALA A 399 -1.32 -32.83 19.67
N GLN A 400 -0.54 -32.99 20.74
CA GLN A 400 -0.38 -34.20 21.50
C GLN A 400 0.16 -33.87 22.87
N ILE A 401 -0.18 -34.70 23.87
CA ILE A 401 0.37 -34.66 25.22
C ILE A 401 1.02 -36.00 25.48
N ILE A 402 2.29 -35.99 25.85
CA ILE A 402 3.07 -37.20 26.16
C ILE A 402 3.38 -37.17 27.64
N THR A 403 2.80 -38.07 28.39
CA THR A 403 2.96 -38.15 29.87
C THR A 403 4.08 -39.10 30.24
N PHE A 404 4.72 -38.83 31.40
CA PHE A 404 5.80 -39.60 31.98
C PHE A 404 5.43 -40.01 33.40
N GLY A 405 6.05 -41.07 33.93
CA GLY A 405 5.77 -41.57 35.28
C GLY A 405 4.36 -42.12 35.47
N GLY A 406 3.68 -42.59 34.39
CA GLY A 406 2.35 -43.16 34.45
C GLY A 406 1.23 -42.17 34.78
N ARG A 407 1.45 -40.85 34.61
CA ARG A 407 0.49 -39.79 34.91
C ARG A 407 -0.63 -39.71 33.87
N ASP A 408 -1.81 -39.19 34.29
CA ASP A 408 -2.96 -39.03 33.44
C ASP A 408 -2.82 -37.78 32.52
N GLU A 409 -3.15 -37.93 31.23
CA GLU A 409 -3.06 -36.86 30.23
C GLU A 409 -3.98 -35.65 30.56
N SER A 410 -5.22 -35.96 31.03
CA SER A 410 -6.20 -34.91 31.31
C SER A 410 -5.80 -34.11 32.56
N GLU A 411 -5.18 -34.80 33.56
CA GLU A 411 -4.68 -34.14 34.76
C GLU A 411 -3.48 -33.25 34.45
N MET A 412 -2.56 -33.71 33.62
CA MET A 412 -1.41 -32.91 33.20
C MET A 412 -1.81 -31.68 32.37
N LEU A 413 -2.77 -31.85 31.46
CA LEU A 413 -3.31 -30.71 30.70
C LEU A 413 -4.02 -29.69 31.60
N ARG A 414 -4.84 -30.17 32.57
CA ARG A 414 -5.51 -29.31 33.52
C ARG A 414 -4.54 -28.51 34.37
N LEU A 415 -3.47 -29.14 34.84
CA LEU A 415 -2.44 -28.52 35.66
C LEU A 415 -1.65 -27.48 34.80
N ALA A 416 -1.28 -27.82 33.59
CA ALA A 416 -0.60 -26.92 32.69
C ALA A 416 -1.47 -25.68 32.34
N ALA A 417 -2.77 -25.89 32.08
CA ALA A 417 -3.71 -24.80 31.80
C ALA A 417 -3.87 -23.86 33.03
N CYS A 418 -3.94 -24.41 34.22
CA CYS A 418 -4.04 -23.65 35.44
C CYS A 418 -2.83 -22.72 35.67
N LEU A 419 -1.62 -23.17 35.35
CA LEU A 419 -0.40 -22.35 35.45
C LEU A 419 -0.30 -21.30 34.36
N GLU A 420 -0.63 -21.66 33.10
CA GLU A 420 -0.51 -20.82 31.94
C GLU A 420 -1.59 -19.73 31.85
N GLU A 421 -2.75 -19.88 32.50
CA GLU A 421 -3.86 -18.92 32.48
C GLU A 421 -3.45 -17.52 32.96
N HIS A 422 -2.50 -17.45 33.90
CA HIS A 422 -2.05 -16.19 34.50
C HIS A 422 -1.13 -15.36 33.60
N PHE A 423 -0.56 -15.96 32.56
CA PHE A 423 0.42 -15.31 31.68
C PHE A 423 0.04 -15.51 30.22
N PRO A 424 -0.96 -14.77 29.71
CA PRO A 424 -1.54 -14.98 28.38
C PRO A 424 -0.53 -14.67 27.28
N HIS A 425 0.04 -15.69 26.69
CA HIS A 425 0.79 -15.66 25.44
C HIS A 425 0.26 -16.76 24.49
N SER A 426 0.70 -16.77 23.24
CA SER A 426 0.11 -17.63 22.21
C SER A 426 0.10 -19.13 22.54
N ILE A 427 1.16 -19.64 23.16
CA ILE A 427 1.27 -21.04 23.59
C ILE A 427 0.38 -21.30 24.82
N ALA A 428 0.40 -20.40 25.82
CA ALA A 428 -0.47 -20.46 26.99
C ALA A 428 -1.95 -20.54 26.58
N ASN A 429 -2.37 -19.64 25.71
CA ASN A 429 -3.73 -19.64 25.19
C ASN A 429 -4.11 -20.95 24.51
N ALA A 430 -3.18 -21.59 23.77
CA ALA A 430 -3.40 -22.89 23.15
C ALA A 430 -3.65 -23.99 24.18
N VAL A 431 -2.88 -24.02 25.26
CA VAL A 431 -3.03 -25.00 26.35
C VAL A 431 -4.34 -24.80 27.10
N VAL A 432 -4.66 -23.55 27.48
CA VAL A 432 -5.91 -23.20 28.16
C VAL A 432 -7.13 -23.52 27.27
N GLN A 433 -7.07 -23.19 25.98
CA GLN A 433 -8.16 -23.47 25.06
C GLN A 433 -8.39 -24.97 24.88
N GLU A 434 -7.33 -25.78 24.78
CA GLU A 434 -7.45 -27.24 24.69
C GLU A 434 -8.09 -27.84 25.95
N ALA A 435 -7.68 -27.36 27.13
CA ALA A 435 -8.30 -27.79 28.37
C ALA A 435 -9.80 -27.43 28.42
N GLN A 436 -10.17 -26.22 27.98
CA GLN A 436 -11.57 -25.82 27.91
C GLN A 436 -12.35 -26.67 26.89
N CYS A 437 -11.79 -26.96 25.70
CA CYS A 437 -12.42 -27.82 24.69
C CYS A 437 -12.66 -29.24 25.19
N LYS A 438 -11.77 -29.78 26.07
CA LYS A 438 -11.93 -31.08 26.70
C LYS A 438 -12.85 -31.02 27.93
N GLY A 439 -13.39 -29.85 28.27
CA GLY A 439 -14.30 -29.67 29.42
C GLY A 439 -13.63 -29.82 30.77
N LEU A 440 -12.31 -29.64 30.85
CA LEU A 440 -11.52 -29.70 32.05
C LEU A 440 -11.65 -28.35 32.78
N SER A 441 -12.58 -28.24 33.72
CA SER A 441 -12.62 -27.08 34.61
C SER A 441 -11.48 -27.17 35.62
N HIS A 442 -10.82 -26.05 35.85
CA HIS A 442 -9.79 -25.94 36.89
C HIS A 442 -10.26 -24.93 37.95
N GLU A 443 -10.22 -25.33 39.20
CA GLU A 443 -10.19 -24.42 40.34
C GLU A 443 -8.72 -24.04 40.53
N GLU A 444 -8.41 -22.85 41.04
CA GLU A 444 -7.04 -22.46 41.40
C GLU A 444 -6.41 -23.47 42.35
N LEU A 445 -5.49 -24.28 41.82
CA LEU A 445 -4.84 -25.36 42.54
C LEU A 445 -3.48 -24.97 43.14
N HIS A 446 -3.00 -23.77 42.89
CA HIS A 446 -1.67 -23.30 43.24
C HIS A 446 -1.70 -22.18 44.29
N SER A 447 -0.63 -22.06 45.10
CA SER A 447 -0.53 -21.06 46.15
C SER A 447 0.05 -19.72 45.70
N LYS A 448 1.06 -19.71 44.82
CA LYS A 448 1.71 -18.54 44.24
C LYS A 448 2.40 -18.94 42.95
N VAL A 449 2.17 -18.16 41.93
CA VAL A 449 2.82 -18.34 40.60
C VAL A 449 3.97 -17.33 40.46
N GLU A 450 5.17 -17.80 40.20
CA GLU A 450 6.32 -16.99 39.91
C GLU A 450 6.66 -17.12 38.42
N TYR A 451 6.58 -16.00 37.69
CA TYR A 451 6.94 -15.95 36.29
C TYR A 451 8.41 -15.56 36.11
N LEU A 452 9.18 -16.43 35.49
CA LEU A 452 10.57 -16.16 35.14
C LEU A 452 10.60 -15.73 33.67
N VAL A 453 10.80 -14.43 33.46
CA VAL A 453 10.75 -13.79 32.11
C VAL A 453 11.64 -14.56 31.14
N ALA A 454 11.05 -14.95 30.00
CA ALA A 454 11.66 -15.70 28.89
C ALA A 454 12.10 -17.15 29.21
N HIS A 455 11.83 -17.69 30.40
CA HIS A 455 12.25 -19.03 30.79
C HIS A 455 11.07 -19.98 31.04
N GLY A 456 10.13 -19.62 31.92
CA GLY A 456 8.99 -20.45 32.27
C GLY A 456 8.26 -19.98 33.52
N ILE A 457 7.39 -20.85 34.02
CA ILE A 457 6.58 -20.59 35.19
C ILE A 457 6.93 -21.62 36.27
N ALA A 458 7.14 -21.13 37.50
CA ALA A 458 7.32 -21.96 38.67
C ALA A 458 6.16 -21.73 39.66
N SER A 459 5.63 -22.79 40.28
CA SER A 459 4.60 -22.73 41.29
C SER A 459 4.70 -23.90 42.23
N THR A 460 3.86 -23.91 43.28
CA THR A 460 3.73 -25.02 44.21
C THR A 460 2.28 -25.49 44.22
N VAL A 461 2.07 -26.79 43.99
CA VAL A 461 0.77 -27.44 43.98
C VAL A 461 0.85 -28.64 44.90
N ASN A 462 -0.06 -28.76 45.88
CA ASN A 462 -0.06 -29.84 46.89
C ASN A 462 1.30 -30.04 47.57
N GLU A 463 2.00 -28.96 47.92
CA GLU A 463 3.34 -28.94 48.51
C GLU A 463 4.48 -29.41 47.58
N GLU A 464 4.22 -29.78 46.34
CA GLU A 464 5.23 -30.13 45.37
C GLU A 464 5.54 -28.95 44.43
N LYS A 465 6.83 -28.75 44.09
CA LYS A 465 7.25 -27.75 43.11
C LYS A 465 6.83 -28.19 41.71
N VAL A 466 6.08 -27.34 41.02
CA VAL A 466 5.63 -27.55 39.63
C VAL A 466 6.26 -26.51 38.75
N LEU A 467 6.83 -26.94 37.61
CA LEU A 467 7.52 -26.11 36.63
C LEU A 467 6.92 -26.37 35.28
N ILE A 468 6.69 -25.30 34.52
CA ILE A 468 6.31 -25.39 33.10
C ILE A 468 7.14 -24.39 32.26
N GLY A 469 7.72 -24.84 31.14
CA GLY A 469 8.56 -23.98 30.36
C GLY A 469 9.35 -24.68 29.26
N SER A 470 10.40 -23.99 28.80
CA SER A 470 11.32 -24.48 27.75
C SER A 470 12.23 -25.62 28.25
N ALA A 471 12.87 -26.35 27.33
CA ALA A 471 13.84 -27.38 27.68
C ALA A 471 15.00 -26.82 28.52
N HIS A 472 15.52 -25.64 28.13
CA HIS A 472 16.60 -24.96 28.84
C HIS A 472 16.22 -24.71 30.31
N PHE A 473 15.05 -24.08 30.52
CA PHE A 473 14.56 -23.80 31.85
C PHE A 473 14.39 -25.07 32.70
N ILE A 474 13.76 -26.10 32.14
CA ILE A 474 13.43 -27.33 32.89
C ILE A 474 14.67 -28.17 33.19
N PHE A 475 15.56 -28.40 32.23
CA PHE A 475 16.68 -29.33 32.37
C PHE A 475 17.99 -28.65 32.76
N GLU A 476 18.27 -27.42 32.30
CA GLU A 476 19.56 -26.77 32.55
C GLU A 476 19.49 -25.86 33.80
N ASP A 477 18.45 -25.02 33.91
CA ASP A 477 18.32 -24.10 35.03
C ASP A 477 17.83 -24.80 36.30
N GLU A 478 16.78 -25.66 36.17
CA GLU A 478 16.11 -26.30 37.30
C GLU A 478 16.56 -27.75 37.55
N GLY A 479 17.33 -28.35 36.64
CA GLY A 479 17.97 -29.64 36.82
C GLY A 479 16.99 -30.83 36.93
N VAL A 480 15.82 -30.72 36.28
CA VAL A 480 14.77 -31.78 36.30
C VAL A 480 15.31 -33.04 35.65
N THR A 481 14.96 -34.19 36.22
CA THR A 481 15.37 -35.50 35.70
C THR A 481 14.24 -36.20 34.96
N ILE A 482 14.60 -37.04 33.98
CA ILE A 482 13.63 -37.89 33.28
C ILE A 482 13.41 -39.16 34.13
N PRO A 483 12.14 -39.62 34.28
CA PRO A 483 11.85 -40.85 35.07
C PRO A 483 12.63 -42.07 34.57
N LEU A 484 13.08 -42.90 35.51
CA LEU A 484 13.82 -44.12 35.22
C LEU A 484 13.04 -45.02 34.24
N ASN A 485 13.71 -45.52 33.19
CA ASN A 485 13.18 -46.35 32.12
C ASN A 485 12.30 -45.61 31.03
N GLU A 486 12.18 -44.29 31.05
CA GLU A 486 11.42 -43.55 30.04
C GLU A 486 12.30 -42.65 29.14
N GLN A 487 13.63 -42.83 29.23
CA GLN A 487 14.59 -42.07 28.40
C GLN A 487 14.36 -42.34 26.91
N GLU A 488 14.12 -43.58 26.51
CA GLU A 488 13.85 -43.94 25.14
C GLU A 488 12.60 -43.24 24.57
N ARG A 489 11.56 -43.08 25.41
CA ARG A 489 10.35 -42.38 25.05
C ARG A 489 10.58 -40.87 24.90
N PHE A 490 11.44 -40.28 25.71
CA PHE A 490 11.87 -38.90 25.60
C PHE A 490 12.70 -38.64 24.32
N ASP A 491 13.62 -39.54 23.99
CA ASP A 491 14.45 -39.45 22.82
C ASP A 491 13.67 -39.59 21.49
N HIS A 492 12.46 -40.18 21.56
CA HIS A 492 11.54 -40.34 20.43
C HIS A 492 10.38 -39.34 20.44
N LEU A 493 10.53 -38.18 21.08
CA LEU A 493 9.54 -37.10 20.99
C LEU A 493 9.40 -36.62 19.54
N PRO A 494 8.16 -36.31 19.07
CA PRO A 494 7.94 -35.85 17.70
C PRO A 494 8.69 -34.55 17.40
N GLU A 495 9.61 -34.58 16.46
CA GLU A 495 10.48 -33.44 16.12
C GLU A 495 9.75 -32.28 15.40
N GLU A 496 8.56 -32.55 14.89
CA GLU A 496 7.76 -31.57 14.13
C GLU A 496 7.03 -30.53 14.98
N TYR A 497 6.97 -30.74 16.32
CA TYR A 497 6.26 -29.88 17.27
C TYR A 497 7.22 -29.07 18.13
N SER A 498 6.79 -27.91 18.57
CA SER A 498 7.43 -27.21 19.68
C SER A 498 7.01 -27.87 21.00
N HIS A 499 7.95 -28.06 21.90
CA HIS A 499 7.70 -28.78 23.16
C HIS A 499 7.63 -27.81 24.33
N LEU A 500 6.57 -27.92 25.09
CA LEU A 500 6.40 -27.27 26.40
C LEU A 500 6.49 -28.35 27.47
N TYR A 501 7.45 -28.23 28.38
CA TYR A 501 7.76 -29.25 29.38
C TYR A 501 7.11 -28.94 30.71
N LEU A 502 6.46 -29.91 31.31
CA LEU A 502 5.84 -29.85 32.63
C LEU A 502 6.58 -30.80 33.55
N ALA A 503 7.08 -30.27 34.66
CA ALA A 503 7.76 -31.08 35.69
C ALA A 503 7.09 -30.95 37.07
N ILE A 504 7.10 -31.99 37.87
CA ILE A 504 6.52 -32.04 39.19
C ILE A 504 7.51 -32.72 40.14
N GLY A 505 7.83 -32.07 41.27
CA GLY A 505 8.71 -32.66 42.29
C GLY A 505 10.14 -32.93 41.80
N GLY A 506 10.61 -32.24 40.73
CA GLY A 506 11.95 -32.43 40.17
C GLY A 506 12.05 -33.55 39.10
N GLU A 507 10.93 -34.14 38.69
CA GLU A 507 10.87 -35.12 37.61
C GLU A 507 9.96 -34.63 36.48
N LEU A 508 10.30 -35.01 35.22
CA LEU A 508 9.47 -34.72 34.05
C LEU A 508 8.12 -35.44 34.17
N ALA A 509 7.04 -34.68 34.10
CA ALA A 509 5.67 -35.18 34.25
C ALA A 509 4.95 -35.32 32.90
N ALA A 510 5.11 -34.33 32.02
CA ALA A 510 4.54 -34.35 30.68
C ALA A 510 5.29 -33.45 29.71
N VAL A 511 5.17 -33.75 28.44
CA VAL A 511 5.58 -32.89 27.31
C VAL A 511 4.33 -32.57 26.50
N ILE A 512 3.99 -31.29 26.40
CA ILE A 512 2.88 -30.79 25.62
C ILE A 512 3.43 -30.38 24.26
N CYS A 513 3.05 -31.10 23.22
CA CYS A 513 3.49 -30.86 21.84
C CYS A 513 2.59 -29.79 21.23
N ILE A 514 3.16 -28.66 20.87
CA ILE A 514 2.46 -27.51 20.29
C ILE A 514 2.72 -27.47 18.79
N SER A 515 1.66 -27.41 18.01
CA SER A 515 1.70 -27.28 16.56
C SER A 515 1.20 -25.89 16.17
N ASP A 516 1.97 -25.15 15.38
CA ASP A 516 1.49 -23.96 14.67
C ASP A 516 1.24 -24.33 13.20
N PRO A 517 -0.03 -24.44 12.79
CA PRO A 517 -0.36 -25.02 11.47
C PRO A 517 0.15 -24.14 10.34
N LEU A 518 0.84 -24.78 9.38
CA LEU A 518 1.29 -24.14 8.15
C LEU A 518 0.09 -23.71 7.31
N ARG A 519 0.21 -22.57 6.64
CA ARG A 519 -0.77 -22.14 5.64
C ARG A 519 -0.83 -23.14 4.50
N ARG A 520 -2.02 -23.54 4.11
CA ARG A 520 -2.24 -24.61 3.09
C ARG A 520 -1.60 -24.27 1.76
N GLU A 521 -1.62 -23.01 1.38
CA GLU A 521 -1.10 -22.45 0.13
C GLU A 521 0.41 -22.18 0.15
N ALA A 522 1.10 -22.25 1.30
CA ALA A 522 2.49 -21.79 1.42
C ALA A 522 3.43 -22.47 0.41
N LYS A 523 3.36 -23.79 0.25
CA LYS A 523 4.19 -24.54 -0.69
C LYS A 523 3.95 -24.15 -2.14
N GLU A 524 2.68 -23.97 -2.52
CA GLU A 524 2.29 -23.59 -3.89
C GLU A 524 2.73 -22.16 -4.21
N VAL A 525 2.59 -21.25 -3.24
CA VAL A 525 3.03 -19.84 -3.36
C VAL A 525 4.55 -19.77 -3.54
N LEU A 526 5.33 -20.52 -2.76
CA LEU A 526 6.79 -20.60 -2.93
C LEU A 526 7.16 -21.08 -4.34
N SER A 527 6.50 -22.11 -4.84
CA SER A 527 6.70 -22.61 -6.20
C SER A 527 6.34 -21.56 -7.25
N ALA A 528 5.23 -20.83 -7.07
CA ALA A 528 4.81 -19.77 -7.98
C ALA A 528 5.79 -18.59 -7.97
N LEU A 529 6.34 -18.21 -6.82
CA LEU A 529 7.36 -17.15 -6.72
C LEU A 529 8.65 -17.55 -7.43
N ARG A 530 9.09 -18.81 -7.31
CA ARG A 530 10.24 -19.34 -8.08
C ARG A 530 9.97 -19.28 -9.59
N ALA A 531 8.78 -19.65 -10.04
CA ALA A 531 8.40 -19.51 -11.45
C ALA A 531 8.41 -18.07 -11.95
N LEU A 532 8.24 -17.08 -11.05
CA LEU A 532 8.36 -15.65 -11.31
C LEU A 532 9.78 -15.11 -11.13
N GLY A 533 10.79 -15.95 -11.00
CA GLY A 533 12.21 -15.57 -11.02
C GLY A 533 12.85 -15.34 -9.65
N ILE A 534 12.21 -15.73 -8.54
CA ILE A 534 12.88 -15.81 -7.24
C ILE A 534 13.81 -17.01 -7.27
N GLN A 535 15.11 -16.79 -7.01
CA GLN A 535 16.15 -17.80 -7.08
C GLN A 535 16.40 -18.48 -5.74
N LYS A 536 16.24 -17.73 -4.63
CA LYS A 536 16.52 -18.20 -3.28
C LYS A 536 15.37 -17.88 -2.34
N THR A 537 14.88 -18.91 -1.67
CA THR A 537 13.84 -18.81 -0.63
C THR A 537 14.45 -19.17 0.72
N VAL A 538 14.29 -18.31 1.71
CA VAL A 538 14.88 -18.47 3.05
C VAL A 538 13.76 -18.43 4.09
N MET A 539 13.86 -19.27 5.12
CA MET A 539 12.98 -19.21 6.30
C MET A 539 13.79 -18.83 7.54
N LEU A 540 13.35 -17.82 8.26
CA LEU A 540 13.91 -17.43 9.57
C LEU A 540 12.91 -17.82 10.66
N THR A 541 13.40 -18.37 11.78
CA THR A 541 12.57 -18.74 12.93
C THR A 541 13.35 -18.74 14.24
N GLY A 542 12.68 -18.41 15.33
CA GLY A 542 13.20 -18.60 16.69
C GLY A 542 13.08 -20.03 17.21
N ASP A 543 12.44 -20.95 16.46
CA ASP A 543 12.28 -22.33 16.84
C ASP A 543 13.61 -23.11 16.84
N SER A 544 13.59 -24.26 17.52
CA SER A 544 14.73 -25.20 17.50
C SER A 544 15.09 -25.66 16.09
N TYR A 545 16.35 -26.00 15.89
CA TYR A 545 16.85 -26.49 14.61
C TYR A 545 16.02 -27.68 14.04
N ARG A 546 15.59 -28.61 14.91
CA ARG A 546 14.80 -29.78 14.54
C ARG A 546 13.45 -29.40 13.94
N THR A 547 12.69 -28.57 14.63
CA THR A 547 11.38 -28.06 14.18
C THR A 547 11.51 -27.25 12.90
N ALA A 548 12.51 -26.37 12.82
CA ALA A 548 12.79 -25.56 11.64
C ALA A 548 13.13 -26.41 10.41
N SER A 549 13.96 -27.44 10.59
CA SER A 549 14.33 -28.37 9.53
C SER A 549 13.12 -29.15 8.99
N ALA A 550 12.25 -29.66 9.88
CA ALA A 550 11.05 -30.39 9.47
C ALA A 550 10.10 -29.49 8.64
N VAL A 551 9.89 -28.26 9.06
CA VAL A 551 9.05 -27.27 8.36
C VAL A 551 9.69 -26.88 7.02
N ALA A 552 10.99 -26.61 6.99
CA ALA A 552 11.73 -26.25 5.78
C ALA A 552 11.65 -27.33 4.70
N ASN A 553 11.85 -28.58 5.09
CA ASN A 553 11.73 -29.73 4.19
C ASN A 553 10.31 -29.90 3.64
N ARG A 554 9.28 -29.72 4.48
CA ARG A 554 7.87 -29.82 4.07
C ARG A 554 7.47 -28.73 3.07
N LEU A 555 7.95 -27.50 3.25
CA LEU A 555 7.69 -26.37 2.38
C LEU A 555 8.60 -26.35 1.15
N GLY A 556 9.77 -27.01 1.25
CA GLY A 556 10.78 -27.03 0.20
C GLY A 556 11.49 -25.67 0.06
N VAL A 557 11.79 -24.98 1.16
CA VAL A 557 12.63 -23.77 1.13
C VAL A 557 14.10 -24.13 0.92
N ASP A 558 14.86 -23.21 0.29
CA ASP A 558 16.24 -23.52 -0.10
C ASP A 558 17.20 -23.44 1.09
N THR A 559 16.92 -22.56 2.05
CA THR A 559 17.76 -22.35 3.24
C THR A 559 16.86 -21.98 4.43
N PHE A 560 17.24 -22.38 5.63
CA PHE A 560 16.60 -21.92 6.85
C PHE A 560 17.63 -21.57 7.92
N CYS A 561 17.25 -20.64 8.82
CA CYS A 561 18.00 -20.31 10.04
C CYS A 561 17.06 -20.50 11.23
N ALA A 562 17.50 -21.31 12.18
CA ALA A 562 16.79 -21.62 13.43
C ALA A 562 17.39 -20.83 14.59
N GLU A 563 16.65 -20.71 15.70
CA GLU A 563 17.09 -20.08 16.94
C GLU A 563 17.57 -18.64 16.77
N VAL A 564 16.95 -17.90 15.80
CA VAL A 564 17.37 -16.56 15.42
C VAL A 564 16.63 -15.51 16.26
N LEU A 565 17.39 -14.65 16.93
CA LEU A 565 16.86 -13.49 17.64
C LEU A 565 16.45 -12.37 16.67
N PRO A 566 15.55 -11.45 17.05
CA PRO A 566 15.09 -10.36 16.16
C PRO A 566 16.24 -9.50 15.58
N ALA A 567 17.27 -9.21 16.38
CA ALA A 567 18.44 -8.43 15.94
C ALA A 567 19.30 -9.20 14.91
N ASP A 568 19.43 -10.52 15.07
CA ASP A 568 20.19 -11.36 14.15
C ASP A 568 19.47 -11.56 12.82
N LYS A 569 18.12 -11.53 12.81
CA LYS A 569 17.33 -11.52 11.56
C LYS A 569 17.70 -10.32 10.68
N ALA A 570 17.80 -9.12 11.26
CA ALA A 570 18.19 -7.92 10.53
C ALA A 570 19.63 -8.02 9.98
N LYS A 571 20.54 -8.55 10.77
CA LYS A 571 21.93 -8.79 10.33
C LYS A 571 22.00 -9.76 9.16
N PHE A 572 21.24 -10.86 9.20
CA PHE A 572 21.18 -11.83 8.11
C PHE A 572 20.67 -11.21 6.80
N VAL A 573 19.63 -10.36 6.88
CA VAL A 573 19.14 -9.59 5.73
C VAL A 573 20.22 -8.65 5.18
N ALA A 574 20.91 -7.91 6.06
CA ALA A 574 21.97 -6.99 5.68
C ALA A 574 23.15 -7.71 4.99
N ASP A 575 23.52 -8.89 5.44
CA ASP A 575 24.62 -9.67 4.88
C ASP A 575 24.28 -10.14 3.46
N LEU A 576 23.10 -10.67 3.20
CA LEU A 576 22.64 -11.04 1.84
C LEU A 576 22.62 -9.82 0.89
N ARG A 577 22.21 -8.66 1.37
CA ARG A 577 22.27 -7.43 0.56
C ARG A 577 23.70 -7.00 0.24
N ARG A 578 24.66 -7.18 1.18
CA ARG A 578 26.09 -6.92 0.93
C ARG A 578 26.68 -7.90 -0.08
N GLU A 579 26.16 -9.13 -0.16
CA GLU A 579 26.52 -10.11 -1.17
C GLU A 579 25.98 -9.74 -2.57
N GLY A 580 25.13 -8.71 -2.67
CA GLY A 580 24.60 -8.17 -3.92
C GLY A 580 23.23 -8.72 -4.30
N HIS A 581 22.56 -9.44 -3.41
CA HIS A 581 21.19 -9.89 -3.60
C HIS A 581 20.18 -8.75 -3.43
N VAL A 582 19.08 -8.81 -4.18
CA VAL A 582 17.91 -7.97 -3.97
C VAL A 582 16.92 -8.72 -3.11
N VAL A 583 16.82 -8.32 -1.85
CA VAL A 583 16.17 -9.09 -0.79
C VAL A 583 14.78 -8.53 -0.46
N LEU A 584 13.78 -9.38 -0.48
CA LEU A 584 12.47 -9.14 0.13
C LEU A 584 12.39 -9.83 1.49
N MET A 585 11.94 -9.12 2.51
CA MET A 585 11.61 -9.71 3.82
C MET A 585 10.10 -9.71 3.99
N VAL A 586 9.54 -10.87 4.35
CA VAL A 586 8.10 -11.06 4.60
C VAL A 586 7.92 -11.51 6.03
N GLY A 587 7.14 -10.76 6.80
CA GLY A 587 6.90 -11.02 8.23
C GLY A 587 5.53 -10.53 8.70
N ASP A 588 5.24 -10.70 10.00
CA ASP A 588 4.03 -10.20 10.63
C ASP A 588 4.15 -8.72 11.07
N GLY A 589 5.37 -8.19 11.10
CA GLY A 589 5.69 -6.79 11.36
C GLY A 589 5.86 -6.41 12.84
N ILE A 590 5.54 -7.26 13.79
CA ILE A 590 5.70 -6.96 15.22
C ILE A 590 7.14 -7.26 15.65
N ASN A 591 7.57 -8.50 15.47
CA ASN A 591 8.88 -8.96 15.90
C ASN A 591 9.98 -8.77 14.86
N ASP A 592 9.57 -8.59 13.60
CA ASP A 592 10.47 -8.55 12.43
C ASP A 592 10.79 -7.14 11.95
N SER A 593 10.34 -6.11 12.67
CA SER A 593 10.50 -4.70 12.32
C SER A 593 11.92 -4.31 11.89
N PRO A 594 13.00 -4.72 12.58
CA PRO A 594 14.36 -4.41 12.16
C PRO A 594 14.74 -5.10 10.83
N ALA A 595 14.32 -6.35 10.64
CA ALA A 595 14.60 -7.11 9.43
C ALA A 595 13.81 -6.60 8.21
N LEU A 596 12.54 -6.20 8.42
CA LEU A 596 11.72 -5.56 7.39
C LEU A 596 12.32 -4.25 6.91
N SER A 597 12.82 -3.42 7.85
CA SER A 597 13.45 -2.13 7.51
C SER A 597 14.79 -2.28 6.80
N GLU A 598 15.54 -3.36 7.06
CA GLU A 598 16.84 -3.61 6.45
C GLU A 598 16.74 -4.18 5.03
N ALA A 599 15.62 -4.77 4.63
CA ALA A 599 15.41 -5.34 3.30
C ALA A 599 15.32 -4.26 2.20
N ASP A 600 15.44 -4.65 0.92
CA ASP A 600 15.18 -3.74 -0.21
C ASP A 600 13.67 -3.41 -0.32
N ALA A 601 12.82 -4.35 0.11
CA ALA A 601 11.42 -4.08 0.43
C ALA A 601 10.95 -5.02 1.56
N GLY A 602 10.50 -4.44 2.67
CA GLY A 602 9.84 -5.12 3.77
C GLY A 602 8.35 -5.25 3.52
N ILE A 603 7.82 -6.48 3.59
CA ILE A 603 6.42 -6.81 3.31
C ILE A 603 5.79 -7.36 4.60
N ALA A 604 4.81 -6.67 5.13
CA ALA A 604 4.02 -7.17 6.25
C ALA A 604 2.74 -7.82 5.76
N ILE A 605 2.48 -9.03 6.27
CA ILE A 605 1.21 -9.75 6.07
C ILE A 605 0.49 -9.74 7.40
N SER A 606 -0.52 -8.89 7.54
CA SER A 606 -1.31 -8.83 8.76
C SER A 606 -2.64 -8.12 8.55
N ASP A 607 -3.70 -8.74 9.01
CA ASP A 607 -5.03 -8.13 8.98
C ASP A 607 -5.27 -7.15 10.16
N GLY A 608 -4.35 -7.06 11.13
CA GLY A 608 -4.61 -6.33 12.37
C GLY A 608 -3.50 -5.44 12.95
N ALA A 609 -2.23 -5.74 12.74
CA ALA A 609 -1.16 -5.00 13.44
C ALA A 609 -0.86 -3.65 12.79
N ALA A 610 -1.27 -2.57 13.45
CA ALA A 610 -1.01 -1.20 12.97
C ALA A 610 0.50 -0.88 12.94
N ILE A 611 1.30 -1.47 13.83
CA ILE A 611 2.77 -1.35 13.85
C ILE A 611 3.37 -1.89 12.56
N ALA A 612 2.89 -3.04 12.08
CA ALA A 612 3.36 -3.63 10.82
C ALA A 612 3.14 -2.68 9.63
N ARG A 613 1.98 -1.99 9.60
CA ARG A 613 1.65 -1.01 8.55
C ARG A 613 2.57 0.21 8.59
N GLU A 614 2.99 0.63 9.79
CA GLU A 614 3.86 1.80 9.94
C GLU A 614 5.29 1.51 9.49
N ILE A 615 5.82 0.35 9.79
CA ILE A 615 7.22 -0.01 9.56
C ILE A 615 7.45 -0.59 8.17
N ALA A 616 6.61 -1.53 7.72
CA ALA A 616 6.78 -2.18 6.44
C ALA A 616 6.61 -1.22 5.26
N ASP A 617 7.36 -1.43 4.20
CA ASP A 617 7.29 -0.70 2.93
C ASP A 617 6.05 -1.06 2.11
N ILE A 618 5.61 -2.31 2.26
CA ILE A 618 4.43 -2.88 1.61
C ILE A 618 3.62 -3.63 2.65
N THR A 619 2.32 -3.41 2.67
CA THR A 619 1.41 -4.12 3.58
C THR A 619 0.35 -4.86 2.79
N ILE A 620 0.14 -6.11 3.13
CA ILE A 620 -0.88 -7.00 2.57
C ILE A 620 -1.96 -7.20 3.62
N ALA A 621 -3.12 -6.59 3.42
CA ALA A 621 -4.29 -6.73 4.29
C ALA A 621 -5.19 -7.86 3.76
N ALA A 622 -4.66 -9.09 3.77
CA ALA A 622 -5.37 -10.28 3.32
C ALA A 622 -4.81 -11.53 4.01
N ASP A 623 -5.67 -12.52 4.19
CA ASP A 623 -5.33 -13.76 4.88
C ASP A 623 -4.57 -14.79 4.01
N SER A 624 -4.26 -14.45 2.77
CA SER A 624 -3.65 -15.39 1.82
C SER A 624 -2.27 -14.94 1.34
N LEU A 625 -1.34 -15.88 1.24
CA LEU A 625 -0.01 -15.64 0.67
C LEU A 625 -0.03 -15.42 -0.85
N TRP A 626 -1.12 -15.72 -1.54
CA TRP A 626 -1.25 -15.52 -2.99
C TRP A 626 -1.13 -14.05 -3.41
N GLU A 627 -1.40 -13.10 -2.50
CA GLU A 627 -1.20 -11.68 -2.73
C GLU A 627 0.28 -11.32 -3.00
N LEU A 628 1.24 -12.07 -2.46
CA LEU A 628 2.67 -11.92 -2.80
C LEU A 628 2.94 -12.20 -4.29
N VAL A 629 2.29 -13.25 -4.81
CA VAL A 629 2.39 -13.61 -6.23
C VAL A 629 1.76 -12.53 -7.11
N LYS A 630 0.61 -12.00 -6.68
CA LYS A 630 -0.06 -10.89 -7.37
C LYS A 630 0.80 -9.62 -7.34
N LEU A 631 1.36 -9.27 -6.18
CA LEU A 631 2.29 -8.15 -6.01
C LEU A 631 3.48 -8.27 -6.96
N ARG A 632 4.13 -9.43 -7.01
CA ARG A 632 5.25 -9.71 -7.92
C ARG A 632 4.86 -9.52 -9.38
N ARG A 633 3.70 -10.05 -9.79
CA ARG A 633 3.17 -9.88 -11.16
C ARG A 633 2.90 -8.42 -11.50
N ILE A 634 2.29 -7.65 -10.59
CA ILE A 634 2.03 -6.21 -10.76
C ILE A 634 3.36 -5.45 -10.93
N ALA A 635 4.34 -5.74 -10.09
CA ALA A 635 5.65 -5.11 -10.14
C ALA A 635 6.39 -5.41 -11.46
N MET A 636 6.39 -6.65 -11.92
CA MET A 636 6.98 -7.04 -13.21
C MET A 636 6.26 -6.40 -14.39
N ALA A 637 4.92 -6.33 -14.37
CA ALA A 637 4.12 -5.67 -15.39
C ALA A 637 4.37 -4.16 -15.46
N LEU A 638 4.58 -3.52 -14.29
CA LEU A 638 5.00 -2.13 -14.20
C LEU A 638 6.34 -1.91 -14.90
N MET A 639 7.36 -2.71 -14.58
CA MET A 639 8.68 -2.57 -15.20
C MET A 639 8.64 -2.82 -16.71
N ALA A 640 7.88 -3.80 -17.16
CA ALA A 640 7.66 -4.06 -18.59
C ALA A 640 7.00 -2.85 -19.30
N ARG A 641 6.01 -2.20 -18.66
CA ARG A 641 5.37 -0.99 -19.17
C ARG A 641 6.35 0.17 -19.24
N ILE A 642 7.14 0.40 -18.18
CA ILE A 642 8.17 1.45 -18.16
C ILE A 642 9.15 1.25 -19.30
N HIS A 643 9.68 0.05 -19.51
CA HIS A 643 10.60 -0.25 -20.61
C HIS A 643 9.94 -0.11 -22.00
N SER A 644 8.67 -0.49 -22.13
CA SER A 644 7.92 -0.32 -23.38
C SER A 644 7.69 1.16 -23.72
N ASN A 645 7.30 1.97 -22.73
CA ASN A 645 7.12 3.41 -22.89
C ASN A 645 8.45 4.07 -23.28
N TYR A 646 9.55 3.69 -22.64
CA TYR A 646 10.88 4.19 -22.94
C TYR A 646 11.28 3.91 -24.38
N ARG A 647 11.13 2.68 -24.86
CA ARG A 647 11.43 2.31 -26.25
C ARG A 647 10.56 3.07 -27.27
N PHE A 648 9.26 3.22 -26.95
CA PHE A 648 8.35 3.98 -27.80
C PHE A 648 8.75 5.45 -27.90
N VAL A 649 9.01 6.12 -26.76
CA VAL A 649 9.38 7.55 -26.74
C VAL A 649 10.66 7.80 -27.51
N ILE A 650 11.69 6.97 -27.32
CA ILE A 650 12.95 7.13 -28.06
C ILE A 650 12.74 6.89 -29.55
N GLY A 651 12.07 5.82 -29.95
CA GLY A 651 11.85 5.50 -31.37
C GLY A 651 10.99 6.55 -32.07
N PHE A 652 9.87 6.93 -31.46
CA PHE A 652 8.95 7.91 -32.05
C PHE A 652 9.58 9.29 -32.17
N ASN A 653 10.20 9.81 -31.11
CA ASN A 653 10.84 11.12 -31.12
C ASN A 653 12.07 11.13 -32.06
N GLY A 654 12.85 10.05 -32.11
CA GLY A 654 13.92 9.89 -33.09
C GLY A 654 13.41 9.94 -34.53
N THR A 655 12.26 9.32 -34.82
CA THR A 655 11.60 9.39 -36.12
C THR A 655 11.16 10.82 -36.46
N LEU A 656 10.55 11.54 -35.51
CA LEU A 656 10.14 12.92 -35.68
C LEU A 656 11.35 13.83 -35.98
N ILE A 657 12.46 13.65 -35.30
CA ILE A 657 13.72 14.37 -35.58
C ILE A 657 14.22 14.07 -36.99
N GLY A 658 14.24 12.79 -37.41
CA GLY A 658 14.63 12.38 -38.74
C GLY A 658 13.77 13.02 -39.84
N LEU A 659 12.44 13.02 -39.67
CA LEU A 659 11.50 13.67 -40.60
C LEU A 659 11.63 15.20 -40.61
N GLY A 660 11.95 15.81 -39.46
CA GLY A 660 12.25 17.24 -39.36
C GLY A 660 13.53 17.61 -40.10
N LEU A 661 14.60 16.81 -39.98
CA LEU A 661 15.87 16.96 -40.72
C LEU A 661 15.68 16.83 -42.23
N ALA A 662 14.88 15.85 -42.65
CA ALA A 662 14.52 15.69 -44.06
C ALA A 662 13.69 16.86 -44.59
N GLY A 663 13.13 17.72 -43.74
CA GLY A 663 12.27 18.83 -44.11
C GLY A 663 10.83 18.44 -44.48
N ILE A 664 10.43 17.21 -44.12
CA ILE A 664 9.08 16.68 -44.37
C ILE A 664 8.10 17.28 -43.34
N LEU A 665 8.51 17.42 -42.08
CA LEU A 665 7.69 17.97 -40.99
C LEU A 665 8.07 19.43 -40.69
N PRO A 666 7.11 20.38 -40.80
CA PRO A 666 7.30 21.74 -40.30
C PRO A 666 7.33 21.79 -38.75
N PRO A 667 7.92 22.83 -38.11
CA PRO A 667 8.08 22.93 -36.66
C PRO A 667 6.78 22.77 -35.86
N ALA A 668 5.70 23.39 -36.35
CA ALA A 668 4.39 23.27 -35.67
C ALA A 668 3.82 21.83 -35.72
N ALA A 669 4.02 21.09 -36.81
CA ALA A 669 3.59 19.69 -36.88
C ALA A 669 4.47 18.79 -36.00
N SER A 670 5.80 19.02 -35.97
CA SER A 670 6.70 18.31 -35.08
C SER A 670 6.29 18.50 -33.60
N ALA A 671 6.02 19.74 -33.20
CA ALA A 671 5.55 20.06 -31.85
C ALA A 671 4.17 19.39 -31.53
N ALA A 672 3.23 19.44 -32.49
CA ALA A 672 1.90 18.84 -32.30
C ALA A 672 1.98 17.30 -32.11
N LEU A 673 2.74 16.63 -32.99
CA LEU A 673 2.91 15.16 -32.92
C LEU A 673 3.67 14.75 -31.68
N HIS A 674 4.70 15.51 -31.29
CA HIS A 674 5.42 15.28 -30.02
C HIS A 674 4.49 15.37 -28.82
N ASN A 675 3.71 16.44 -28.66
CA ASN A 675 2.77 16.61 -27.56
C ASN A 675 1.66 15.54 -27.56
N LEU A 676 1.18 15.14 -28.74
CA LEU A 676 0.19 14.08 -28.90
C LEU A 676 0.76 12.72 -28.44
N SER A 677 2.02 12.42 -28.78
CA SER A 677 2.70 11.21 -28.35
C SER A 677 2.89 11.19 -26.83
N THR A 678 3.30 12.30 -26.23
CA THR A 678 3.44 12.47 -24.76
C THR A 678 2.12 12.22 -24.06
N LEU A 679 1.03 12.80 -24.56
CA LEU A 679 -0.32 12.54 -24.04
C LEU A 679 -0.72 11.07 -24.19
N GLY A 680 -0.47 10.47 -25.34
CA GLY A 680 -0.78 9.05 -25.60
C GLY A 680 -0.06 8.11 -24.64
N VAL A 681 1.24 8.33 -24.40
CA VAL A 681 2.04 7.55 -23.46
C VAL A 681 1.56 7.77 -22.03
N SER A 682 1.20 9.00 -21.65
CA SER A 682 0.67 9.33 -20.33
C SER A 682 -0.67 8.63 -20.07
N LEU A 683 -1.60 8.69 -21.02
CA LEU A 683 -2.90 7.98 -20.93
C LEU A 683 -2.73 6.45 -20.86
N ARG A 684 -1.79 5.90 -21.68
CA ARG A 684 -1.44 4.48 -21.59
C ARG A 684 -0.87 4.13 -20.22
N SER A 685 -0.07 4.99 -19.61
CA SER A 685 0.50 4.77 -18.27
C SER A 685 -0.57 4.76 -17.18
N MET A 686 -1.64 5.53 -17.31
CA MET A 686 -2.79 5.53 -16.39
C MET A 686 -3.72 4.32 -16.56
N SER A 687 -3.70 3.66 -17.73
CA SER A 687 -4.57 2.50 -17.98
C SER A 687 -4.19 1.32 -17.08
N ALA A 688 -5.13 0.39 -16.84
CA ALA A 688 -4.86 -0.84 -16.12
C ALA A 688 -3.64 -1.57 -16.68
N LEU A 689 -2.84 -2.18 -15.80
CA LEU A 689 -1.71 -3.01 -16.23
C LEU A 689 -2.25 -4.22 -17.00
N PRO A 690 -1.58 -4.65 -18.09
CA PRO A 690 -2.00 -5.85 -18.78
C PRO A 690 -1.93 -7.02 -17.80
N LYS A 691 -3.05 -7.71 -17.62
CA LYS A 691 -3.04 -8.98 -16.88
C LYS A 691 -2.06 -9.91 -17.61
N PRO A 692 -1.11 -10.53 -16.92
CA PRO A 692 -0.31 -11.57 -17.54
C PRO A 692 -1.28 -12.59 -18.14
N LYS A 693 -0.98 -13.10 -19.35
CA LYS A 693 -1.73 -14.22 -19.92
C LYS A 693 -1.82 -15.27 -18.82
N GLN A 694 -3.02 -15.57 -18.40
CA GLN A 694 -3.28 -16.79 -17.65
C GLN A 694 -2.79 -17.92 -18.56
N ASP A 695 -1.63 -18.50 -18.29
CA ASP A 695 -1.35 -19.85 -18.73
C ASP A 695 -2.44 -20.66 -18.04
N ASN A 696 -3.22 -21.32 -18.89
CA ASN A 696 -4.41 -22.07 -18.61
C ASN A 696 -4.44 -22.70 -17.21
N ASP A 697 -5.53 -22.39 -16.52
CA ASP A 697 -6.22 -23.23 -15.56
C ASP A 697 -5.50 -24.57 -15.25
N CYS A 698 -4.78 -24.60 -14.15
CA CYS A 698 -4.90 -25.77 -13.30
C CYS A 698 -6.16 -25.53 -12.44
N CYS A 699 -7.31 -25.89 -13.00
CA CYS A 699 -8.46 -26.29 -12.22
C CYS A 699 -8.05 -27.48 -11.34
N ILE A 700 -8.03 -27.25 -10.03
CA ILE A 700 -8.48 -28.27 -9.07
C ILE A 700 -9.22 -27.51 -7.96
#